data_0f876ae3ad7169d113667ff2450e86aa
#
_entry.id   0f876ae3ad7169d113667ff2450e86aa
#
_cell.length_a   1.000
_cell.length_b   1.000
_cell.length_c   1.000
_cell.angle_alpha   90.00
_cell.angle_beta   90.00
_cell.angle_gamma   90.00
#
_symmetry.space_group_name_H-M   'P 1'
#
loop_
_entity.id
_entity.type
_entity.pdbx_description
1 polymer ?
#
loop_
_entity_poly.entity_id
_entity_poly.type
_entity_poly.pdbx_seq_one_letter_code
_entity_poly.pdbx_strand_id
1 'polypeptide(L)'
;MRSNFLFLFLFFGIGVEWAEAQNGGNDLTLADSNNYDIRQYNSENGLPQNSATGLLLDKNDFLWITTQNGLVRFDGRRFRIYDKSNTPAIKSNRFSVIAESSQREVLLGSSFDPAEIYKVGPDYKVVTDTTRTRISHKFLHINSRGIFDCTPLFNYYSRAGNTIDTVFLNRLCSSETFVILNDSEVVVRDGGNDWYYLNNVSTEVNKLPIGFKEGSLHVFGLHGIFFVFSDSGEWRFFRHGRDTTIQVDKTAYDLLKIAFSTPGLKPRISPGGDQVVIRHQNDIYELSLDNTVLKAELIFENLKILDNVIATSFLHDKKNQRLFIATVTSGFIIVTKRLFKTLTFNSPDALDNAFNAFLLLPKNRILTQKGILSKSNGNNDLLFKEAVRPDGDCFYRARDKTIWISKDKRLHVYDSNFSTELAVDSLALDSYISCIMEDGRHTVWVTTLTSLLKIADGKLQYVFRRHPAFVKHNIESIVEVSPTEFWIASRDGIYVYDITKDSIGEKPVLPHIYARNFFRAKDNSLWISTYGNGYYTYHQGKFIALPADAHNYLSTAHTFLEDDLGFFWITTNHGLFRIRKKELDDFATGRNKSLYYYHIDKSSGFNTNEFNGGCNPAAQADDQGNFYFPSLDGIVYFNPGRVHPEMPDRPIFVDDLFADSVRLDYRTTHTLKPDFQRLIVDIATPFYGPEENLSLEYTLDSNGGKWYPVDRDGRITINTLPHGKYALLIRKNNGSEENSFTHMAIAFEVQPHWYNTWLFFALVALTCGSLLFLLFRIRTRILLRQNVRLQMKVDERTSELEQSTMIKERLLSVIMHDLRSPMFSQALLIDHLHSNYHKFSESDLNELFVLLKDSANNICQFSTDFLIWYDSQRKGFSLNREKVELSDLIKETTVLYENIALRKGLDFNWDIPSGLELISDRNILAIVIRNLVDNAVKYTRTGGIDISAYQKDGHIQIQVKDTGQGMTASKIAEITSLEDKDIDTTGSNFGYRFIMELVQKLNGEVGIDSAPAKGTTVVVSFKV
;
A
#
# COMPACT_ATOMS: atom_id res chain seq x y z
N MET A 1 -59.51 6.02 -8.28
CA MET A 1 -60.06 4.93 -7.46
C MET A 1 -58.94 4.48 -6.56
N ARG A 2 -58.89 4.96 -5.35
CA ARG A 2 -59.32 4.41 -4.06
C ARG A 2 -58.68 3.01 -3.86
N SER A 3 -57.90 2.71 -2.82
CA SER A 3 -58.28 2.93 -1.44
C SER A 3 -57.05 2.80 -0.51
N ASN A 4 -57.10 3.64 0.53
CA ASN A 4 -56.31 3.60 1.75
C ASN A 4 -56.47 2.28 2.51
N PHE A 5 -55.38 1.81 3.21
CA PHE A 5 -55.51 1.06 4.44
C PHE A 5 -54.55 1.62 5.47
N LEU A 6 -55.14 2.27 6.44
CA LEU A 6 -54.60 2.71 7.73
C LEU A 6 -54.63 1.49 8.65
N PHE A 7 -53.50 1.12 9.30
CA PHE A 7 -53.53 0.25 10.47
C PHE A 7 -52.89 0.97 11.66
N LEU A 8 -53.70 1.21 12.63
CA LEU A 8 -53.45 1.70 13.98
C LEU A 8 -52.78 0.56 14.79
N PHE A 9 -51.63 0.81 15.43
CA PHE A 9 -51.14 -0.05 16.51
C PHE A 9 -51.07 0.74 17.81
N LEU A 10 -51.77 0.20 18.78
CA LEU A 10 -51.85 0.60 20.17
C LEU A 10 -50.49 0.32 20.88
N PHE A 11 -50.09 1.31 21.68
CA PHE A 11 -49.01 1.21 22.65
C PHE A 11 -49.25 0.16 23.72
N PHE A 12 -48.30 -0.79 23.85
CA PHE A 12 -47.95 -1.37 25.12
C PHE A 12 -46.43 -1.23 25.29
N GLY A 13 -46.07 -0.47 26.34
CA GLY A 13 -44.65 -0.22 26.67
C GLY A 13 -44.04 -1.49 27.28
N ILE A 14 -43.00 -1.95 26.64
CA ILE A 14 -41.91 -2.71 27.25
C ILE A 14 -40.65 -2.07 26.65
N GLY A 15 -39.82 -1.46 27.52
CA GLY A 15 -38.57 -0.91 27.16
C GLY A 15 -37.62 -2.01 26.65
N VAL A 16 -37.40 -2.04 25.37
CA VAL A 16 -36.27 -2.71 24.74
C VAL A 16 -35.39 -1.61 24.19
N GLU A 17 -34.25 -1.45 24.82
CA GLU A 17 -33.17 -0.63 24.27
C GLU A 17 -32.82 -1.16 22.86
N TRP A 18 -33.13 -0.36 21.85
CA TRP A 18 -32.64 -0.59 20.51
C TRP A 18 -31.16 -0.22 20.49
N ALA A 19 -30.30 -1.22 20.57
CA ALA A 19 -28.94 -1.07 20.11
C ALA A 19 -29.00 -0.88 18.59
N GLU A 20 -28.64 0.29 18.12
CA GLU A 20 -28.39 0.57 16.71
C GLU A 20 -27.30 -0.38 16.20
N ALA A 21 -27.69 -1.37 15.42
CA ALA A 21 -26.77 -2.14 14.61
C ALA A 21 -26.23 -1.22 13.51
N GLN A 22 -25.14 -0.55 13.79
CA GLN A 22 -24.31 0.02 12.74
C GLN A 22 -23.77 -1.12 11.86
N ASN A 23 -24.12 -1.08 10.60
CA ASN A 23 -23.47 -1.83 9.54
C ASN A 23 -22.01 -1.35 9.41
N GLY A 24 -21.14 -1.89 10.23
CA GLY A 24 -19.71 -1.86 10.07
C GLY A 24 -19.28 -3.31 9.89
N GLY A 25 -18.46 -3.60 8.91
CA GLY A 25 -17.83 -4.90 8.74
C GLY A 25 -17.29 -5.36 10.08
N ASN A 26 -17.55 -6.62 10.44
CA ASN A 26 -17.14 -7.24 11.69
C ASN A 26 -15.61 -7.34 11.77
N ASP A 27 -14.95 -6.21 12.03
CA ASP A 27 -13.69 -6.20 12.73
C ASP A 27 -14.01 -6.59 14.17
N LEU A 28 -13.76 -7.85 14.51
CA LEU A 28 -13.70 -8.32 15.89
C LEU A 28 -12.49 -7.70 16.61
N THR A 29 -12.41 -6.39 16.62
CA THR A 29 -11.49 -5.60 17.44
C THR A 29 -12.09 -5.52 18.84
N LEU A 30 -12.20 -6.68 19.47
CA LEU A 30 -12.75 -6.78 20.79
C LEU A 30 -11.63 -6.73 21.80
N ALA A 31 -11.85 -6.01 22.82
CA ALA A 31 -11.31 -5.93 24.20
C ALA A 31 -10.03 -6.70 24.63
N ASP A 32 -9.51 -7.62 23.84
CA ASP A 32 -8.17 -8.23 23.94
C ASP A 32 -7.08 -7.38 23.25
N SER A 33 -7.45 -6.20 22.76
CA SER A 33 -6.66 -5.38 21.87
C SER A 33 -5.37 -4.82 22.48
N ASN A 34 -5.18 -4.92 23.79
CA ASN A 34 -4.00 -4.30 24.40
C ASN A 34 -2.69 -5.09 24.23
N ASN A 35 -2.74 -6.41 23.98
CA ASN A 35 -1.54 -7.24 23.89
C ASN A 35 -1.33 -7.90 22.54
N TYR A 36 -2.37 -7.99 21.69
CA TYR A 36 -2.34 -8.76 20.46
C TYR A 36 -2.94 -7.99 19.27
N ASP A 37 -2.34 -8.13 18.10
CA ASP A 37 -2.95 -7.82 16.80
C ASP A 37 -3.63 -9.09 16.30
N ILE A 38 -4.94 -9.02 16.01
CA ILE A 38 -5.74 -10.16 15.59
C ILE A 38 -6.32 -9.86 14.21
N ARG A 39 -5.93 -10.67 13.21
CA ARG A 39 -6.45 -10.60 11.85
C ARG A 39 -7.21 -11.89 11.54
N GLN A 40 -8.47 -11.75 11.16
CA GLN A 40 -9.32 -12.88 10.78
C GLN A 40 -9.55 -12.90 9.27
N TYR A 41 -9.42 -14.08 8.69
CA TYR A 41 -9.64 -14.33 7.27
C TYR A 41 -10.72 -15.38 7.10
N ASN A 42 -11.74 -15.07 6.32
CA ASN A 42 -12.90 -15.90 6.08
C ASN A 42 -13.32 -15.84 4.59
N SER A 43 -14.48 -16.39 4.24
CA SER A 43 -14.98 -16.39 2.87
C SER A 43 -15.32 -15.00 2.32
N GLU A 44 -15.48 -13.99 3.15
CA GLU A 44 -15.79 -12.62 2.74
C GLU A 44 -14.54 -11.87 2.29
N ASN A 45 -13.36 -12.28 2.80
CA ASN A 45 -12.09 -11.63 2.49
C ASN A 45 -11.07 -12.57 1.79
N GLY A 46 -11.56 -13.60 1.08
CA GLY A 46 -10.79 -14.34 0.09
C GLY A 46 -10.50 -15.81 0.39
N LEU A 47 -10.87 -16.34 1.56
CA LEU A 47 -10.77 -17.77 1.82
C LEU A 47 -11.91 -18.52 1.07
N PRO A 48 -11.68 -19.68 0.43
CA PRO A 48 -12.73 -20.37 -0.32
C PRO A 48 -13.85 -20.93 0.54
N GLN A 49 -13.59 -21.11 1.84
CA GLN A 49 -14.56 -21.59 2.83
C GLN A 49 -14.07 -21.35 4.26
N ASN A 50 -15.00 -21.13 5.20
CA ASN A 50 -14.69 -20.84 6.59
C ASN A 50 -14.20 -22.04 7.42
N SER A 51 -14.36 -23.27 6.92
CA SER A 51 -13.87 -24.46 7.61
C SER A 51 -12.42 -24.74 7.22
N ALA A 52 -11.50 -24.19 7.98
CA ALA A 52 -10.07 -24.49 7.85
C ALA A 52 -9.74 -25.72 8.72
N THR A 53 -9.10 -26.73 8.13
CA THR A 53 -8.86 -28.03 8.76
C THR A 53 -7.43 -28.23 9.24
N GLY A 54 -6.44 -27.62 8.58
CA GLY A 54 -5.04 -27.73 8.92
C GLY A 54 -4.22 -26.56 8.43
N LEU A 55 -3.08 -26.31 9.07
CA LEU A 55 -2.13 -25.23 8.77
C LEU A 55 -0.71 -25.81 8.65
N LEU A 56 0.07 -25.28 7.74
CA LEU A 56 1.49 -25.56 7.61
C LEU A 56 2.22 -24.34 7.06
N LEU A 57 3.31 -23.94 7.69
CA LEU A 57 4.23 -22.93 7.17
C LEU A 57 5.39 -23.66 6.48
N ASP A 58 5.53 -23.45 5.17
CA ASP A 58 6.58 -24.14 4.42
C ASP A 58 7.97 -23.47 4.62
N LYS A 59 9.00 -24.07 4.09
CA LYS A 59 10.40 -23.59 4.19
C LYS A 59 10.62 -22.16 3.64
N ASN A 60 9.70 -21.67 2.82
CA ASN A 60 9.74 -20.34 2.23
C ASN A 60 8.78 -19.37 2.91
N ASP A 61 8.16 -19.78 4.03
CA ASP A 61 7.17 -19.04 4.82
C ASP A 61 5.84 -18.81 4.12
N PHE A 62 5.46 -19.59 3.10
CA PHE A 62 4.07 -19.64 2.66
C PHE A 62 3.22 -20.42 3.66
N LEU A 63 2.11 -19.82 4.08
CA LEU A 63 1.13 -20.52 4.90
C LEU A 63 0.19 -21.33 3.99
N TRP A 64 0.19 -22.63 4.19
CA TRP A 64 -0.71 -23.56 3.55
C TRP A 64 -1.89 -23.85 4.47
N ILE A 65 -3.10 -23.72 3.92
CA ILE A 65 -4.36 -23.91 4.66
C ILE A 65 -5.20 -24.93 3.91
N THR A 66 -5.52 -26.02 4.57
CA THR A 66 -6.49 -26.98 4.03
C THR A 66 -7.91 -26.57 4.44
N THR A 67 -8.83 -26.65 3.49
CA THR A 67 -10.25 -26.38 3.72
C THR A 67 -11.11 -27.53 3.16
N GLN A 68 -12.38 -27.52 3.46
CA GLN A 68 -13.32 -28.47 2.83
C GLN A 68 -13.68 -28.10 1.39
N ASN A 69 -13.21 -26.95 0.88
CA ASN A 69 -13.45 -26.51 -0.49
C ASN A 69 -12.18 -25.99 -1.18
N GLY A 70 -11.08 -26.70 -1.04
CA GLY A 70 -9.81 -26.42 -1.69
C GLY A 70 -8.64 -26.30 -0.73
N LEU A 71 -7.45 -26.34 -1.32
CA LEU A 71 -6.19 -26.00 -0.69
C LEU A 71 -5.86 -24.55 -0.96
N VAL A 72 -5.37 -23.87 0.04
CA VAL A 72 -5.01 -22.45 -0.05
C VAL A 72 -3.54 -22.28 0.29
N ARG A 73 -2.83 -21.51 -0.52
CA ARG A 73 -1.51 -20.95 -0.20
C ARG A 73 -1.66 -19.46 0.05
N PHE A 74 -1.20 -19.00 1.18
CA PHE A 74 -1.26 -17.60 1.60
C PHE A 74 0.15 -17.03 1.78
N ASP A 75 0.40 -15.85 1.23
CA ASP A 75 1.69 -15.17 1.28
C ASP A 75 1.72 -14.00 2.29
N GLY A 76 0.68 -13.87 3.11
CA GLY A 76 0.48 -12.74 4.05
C GLY A 76 -0.49 -11.68 3.51
N ARG A 77 -0.76 -11.68 2.20
CA ARG A 77 -1.64 -10.72 1.53
C ARG A 77 -2.66 -11.39 0.62
N ARG A 78 -2.25 -12.40 -0.17
CA ARG A 78 -3.06 -13.04 -1.19
C ARG A 78 -3.27 -14.50 -0.92
N PHE A 79 -4.47 -14.94 -1.31
CA PHE A 79 -4.83 -16.35 -1.37
C PHE A 79 -4.66 -16.89 -2.79
N ARG A 80 -3.87 -17.95 -2.92
CA ARG A 80 -3.87 -18.78 -4.10
C ARG A 80 -4.62 -20.07 -3.79
N ILE A 81 -5.75 -20.25 -4.44
CA ILE A 81 -6.64 -21.40 -4.24
C ILE A 81 -6.31 -22.47 -5.26
N TYR A 82 -6.20 -23.71 -4.80
CA TYR A 82 -6.02 -24.90 -5.62
C TYR A 82 -7.24 -25.81 -5.41
N ASP A 83 -7.97 -26.05 -6.46
CA ASP A 83 -9.15 -26.89 -6.47
C ASP A 83 -9.27 -27.71 -7.79
N LYS A 84 -10.29 -28.54 -7.89
CA LYS A 84 -10.50 -29.38 -9.07
C LYS A 84 -10.81 -28.58 -10.35
N SER A 85 -11.21 -27.30 -10.24
CA SER A 85 -11.54 -26.48 -11.42
C SER A 85 -10.30 -25.88 -12.06
N ASN A 86 -9.26 -25.59 -11.26
CA ASN A 86 -8.03 -24.94 -11.72
C ASN A 86 -6.78 -25.82 -11.64
N THR A 87 -6.86 -26.97 -10.95
CA THR A 87 -5.72 -27.88 -10.72
C THR A 87 -6.14 -29.31 -11.09
N PRO A 88 -5.87 -29.76 -12.34
CA PRO A 88 -6.37 -31.04 -12.85
C PRO A 88 -5.92 -32.28 -12.05
N ALA A 89 -4.84 -32.18 -11.28
CA ALA A 89 -4.39 -33.26 -10.41
C ALA A 89 -5.36 -33.50 -9.24
N ILE A 90 -6.12 -32.47 -8.81
CA ILE A 90 -7.01 -32.54 -7.65
C ILE A 90 -8.35 -33.14 -8.07
N LYS A 91 -8.73 -34.28 -7.48
CA LYS A 91 -10.00 -34.93 -7.73
C LYS A 91 -11.08 -34.57 -6.73
N SER A 92 -10.69 -34.22 -5.50
CA SER A 92 -11.61 -33.78 -4.45
C SER A 92 -11.12 -32.49 -3.81
N ASN A 93 -12.01 -31.51 -3.63
CA ASN A 93 -11.69 -30.24 -2.95
C ASN A 93 -11.56 -30.41 -1.42
N ARG A 94 -11.92 -31.57 -0.84
CA ARG A 94 -11.93 -31.78 0.59
C ARG A 94 -10.59 -32.30 1.08
N PHE A 95 -9.82 -31.41 1.68
CA PHE A 95 -8.55 -31.75 2.31
C PHE A 95 -8.72 -31.84 3.82
N SER A 96 -8.23 -32.92 4.41
CA SER A 96 -8.33 -33.18 5.86
C SER A 96 -6.98 -33.23 6.54
N VAL A 97 -5.92 -33.49 5.78
CA VAL A 97 -4.58 -33.64 6.32
C VAL A 97 -3.61 -32.79 5.50
N ILE A 98 -2.75 -32.09 6.21
CA ILE A 98 -1.55 -31.46 5.68
C ILE A 98 -0.37 -31.86 6.55
N ALA A 99 0.74 -32.22 5.93
CA ALA A 99 1.94 -32.67 6.62
C ALA A 99 3.20 -32.16 5.86
N GLU A 100 4.30 -32.09 6.58
CA GLU A 100 5.62 -31.81 6.01
C GLU A 100 6.46 -33.09 6.04
N SER A 101 7.09 -33.44 4.92
CA SER A 101 8.00 -34.57 4.87
C SER A 101 9.37 -34.21 5.48
N SER A 102 10.22 -35.20 5.76
CA SER A 102 11.60 -34.99 6.20
C SER A 102 12.44 -34.21 5.19
N GLN A 103 12.02 -34.19 3.91
CA GLN A 103 12.65 -33.40 2.84
C GLN A 103 12.04 -31.99 2.70
N ARG A 104 11.20 -31.57 3.66
CA ARG A 104 10.49 -30.31 3.65
C ARG A 104 9.52 -30.11 2.47
N GLU A 105 8.95 -31.22 1.96
CA GLU A 105 7.87 -31.20 0.98
C GLU A 105 6.51 -31.08 1.68
N VAL A 106 5.61 -30.30 1.12
CA VAL A 106 4.22 -30.21 1.59
C VAL A 106 3.44 -31.38 1.02
N LEU A 107 2.90 -32.20 1.89
CA LEU A 107 2.08 -33.37 1.58
C LEU A 107 0.64 -33.13 2.01
N LEU A 108 -0.30 -33.60 1.21
CA LEU A 108 -1.72 -33.39 1.40
C LEU A 108 -2.48 -34.70 1.29
N GLY A 109 -3.42 -34.91 2.16
CA GLY A 109 -4.32 -36.07 2.14
C GLY A 109 -5.78 -35.66 2.09
N SER A 110 -6.56 -36.38 1.29
CA SER A 110 -8.03 -36.32 1.32
C SER A 110 -8.54 -37.57 2.03
N SER A 111 -9.37 -37.41 3.05
CA SER A 111 -9.99 -38.55 3.74
C SER A 111 -11.26 -39.06 3.06
N PHE A 112 -11.68 -38.42 1.97
CA PHE A 112 -12.88 -38.76 1.24
C PHE A 112 -12.53 -39.46 -0.07
N ASP A 113 -13.23 -40.52 -0.37
CA ASP A 113 -13.06 -41.49 -1.43
C ASP A 113 -12.78 -40.88 -2.84
N PRO A 114 -11.75 -41.33 -3.58
CA PRO A 114 -10.65 -42.16 -3.12
C PRO A 114 -9.61 -41.31 -2.35
N ALA A 115 -9.09 -41.83 -1.25
CA ALA A 115 -8.04 -41.17 -0.49
C ALA A 115 -6.79 -41.00 -1.37
N GLU A 116 -6.57 -39.80 -1.84
CA GLU A 116 -5.43 -39.46 -2.69
C GLU A 116 -4.44 -38.63 -1.90
N ILE A 117 -3.18 -38.87 -2.19
CA ILE A 117 -2.08 -38.11 -1.64
C ILE A 117 -1.55 -37.21 -2.74
N TYR A 118 -1.44 -35.95 -2.39
CA TYR A 118 -0.87 -34.92 -3.24
C TYR A 118 0.41 -34.39 -2.61
N LYS A 119 1.31 -33.94 -3.44
CA LYS A 119 2.49 -33.18 -3.01
C LYS A 119 2.59 -31.86 -3.75
N VAL A 120 3.18 -30.88 -3.09
CA VAL A 120 3.52 -29.61 -3.70
C VAL A 120 4.93 -29.68 -4.24
N GLY A 121 5.07 -29.52 -5.55
CA GLY A 121 6.38 -29.48 -6.23
C GLY A 121 7.18 -28.21 -5.93
N PRO A 122 8.44 -28.15 -6.37
CA PRO A 122 9.31 -26.98 -6.18
C PRO A 122 8.80 -25.70 -6.85
N ASP A 123 7.94 -25.85 -7.84
CA ASP A 123 7.28 -24.77 -8.58
C ASP A 123 5.88 -24.42 -8.03
N TYR A 124 5.58 -24.87 -6.81
CA TYR A 124 4.29 -24.69 -6.13
C TYR A 124 3.09 -25.28 -6.90
N LYS A 125 3.33 -26.21 -7.83
CA LYS A 125 2.27 -26.99 -8.45
C LYS A 125 1.90 -28.17 -7.59
N VAL A 126 0.60 -28.35 -7.42
CA VAL A 126 0.04 -29.52 -6.72
C VAL A 126 -0.05 -30.67 -7.71
N VAL A 127 0.60 -31.77 -7.39
CA VAL A 127 0.62 -32.98 -8.21
C VAL A 127 0.22 -34.19 -7.37
N THR A 128 -0.38 -35.20 -8.00
CA THR A 128 -0.68 -36.46 -7.33
C THR A 128 0.63 -37.20 -7.04
N ASP A 129 0.82 -37.60 -5.79
CA ASP A 129 1.95 -38.44 -5.42
C ASP A 129 1.67 -39.88 -5.87
N THR A 130 2.05 -40.19 -7.11
CA THR A 130 1.80 -41.51 -7.74
C THR A 130 2.53 -42.64 -7.05
N THR A 131 3.57 -42.35 -6.29
CA THR A 131 4.32 -43.36 -5.55
C THR A 131 3.54 -43.82 -4.32
N ARG A 132 2.93 -42.89 -3.61
CA ARG A 132 2.15 -43.18 -2.39
C ARG A 132 0.67 -43.51 -2.72
N THR A 133 0.09 -42.91 -3.73
CA THR A 133 -1.30 -43.17 -4.16
C THR A 133 -1.52 -44.57 -4.73
N ARG A 134 -0.49 -45.21 -5.30
CA ARG A 134 -0.55 -46.61 -5.78
C ARG A 134 -0.55 -47.62 -4.67
N ILE A 135 -0.20 -47.23 -3.42
CA ILE A 135 -0.14 -48.10 -2.28
C ILE A 135 -1.59 -48.26 -1.75
N SER A 136 -1.97 -49.50 -1.40
CA SER A 136 -3.27 -49.73 -0.76
C SER A 136 -3.35 -48.89 0.54
N HIS A 137 -4.48 -48.20 0.71
CA HIS A 137 -4.75 -47.37 1.92
C HIS A 137 -4.54 -48.12 3.24
N LYS A 138 -4.61 -49.45 3.19
CA LYS A 138 -4.34 -50.30 4.35
C LYS A 138 -2.89 -50.25 4.84
N PHE A 139 -1.97 -49.74 4.00
CA PHE A 139 -0.53 -49.67 4.29
C PHE A 139 -0.03 -48.26 4.55
N LEU A 140 -0.92 -47.26 4.58
CA LEU A 140 -0.57 -45.87 4.81
C LEU A 140 -1.19 -45.32 6.07
N HIS A 141 -0.36 -44.87 7.01
CA HIS A 141 -0.79 -44.09 8.15
C HIS A 141 -0.63 -42.61 7.80
N ILE A 142 -1.72 -41.84 7.88
CA ILE A 142 -1.73 -40.42 7.48
C ILE A 142 -2.33 -39.61 8.61
N ASN A 143 -1.62 -38.60 9.05
CA ASN A 143 -2.16 -37.58 9.96
C ASN A 143 -1.41 -36.23 9.76
N SER A 144 -1.69 -35.24 10.58
CA SER A 144 -1.04 -33.92 10.53
C SER A 144 0.48 -33.96 10.76
N ARG A 145 1.05 -35.04 11.24
CA ARG A 145 2.50 -35.18 11.47
C ARG A 145 3.25 -35.68 10.25
N GLY A 146 2.59 -36.39 9.36
CA GLY A 146 3.25 -36.97 8.19
C GLY A 146 2.49 -38.11 7.58
N ILE A 147 3.17 -38.85 6.72
CA ILE A 147 2.68 -40.04 6.04
C ILE A 147 3.71 -41.15 6.25
N PHE A 148 3.29 -42.20 6.88
CA PHE A 148 4.12 -43.38 7.07
C PHE A 148 3.67 -44.50 6.11
N ASP A 149 4.59 -45.01 5.32
CA ASP A 149 4.37 -46.08 4.36
C ASP A 149 4.85 -47.42 4.90
N CYS A 150 3.92 -48.31 5.14
CA CYS A 150 4.19 -49.68 5.61
C CYS A 150 4.68 -50.63 4.50
N THR A 151 4.61 -50.24 3.22
CA THR A 151 4.97 -51.16 2.11
C THR A 151 6.37 -51.75 2.16
N PRO A 152 7.42 -50.99 2.55
CA PRO A 152 8.75 -51.54 2.71
C PRO A 152 8.81 -52.64 3.75
N LEU A 153 8.12 -52.48 4.88
CA LEU A 153 8.02 -53.49 5.92
C LEU A 153 7.32 -54.73 5.41
N PHE A 154 6.15 -54.55 4.77
CA PHE A 154 5.41 -55.68 4.22
C PHE A 154 6.20 -56.48 3.20
N ASN A 155 6.91 -55.80 2.27
CA ASN A 155 7.77 -56.43 1.28
C ASN A 155 8.94 -57.18 1.90
N TYR A 156 9.54 -56.65 2.98
CA TYR A 156 10.64 -57.32 3.70
C TYR A 156 10.17 -58.59 4.38
N TYR A 157 9.08 -58.51 5.16
CA TYR A 157 8.58 -59.64 5.96
C TYR A 157 7.77 -60.64 5.13
N SER A 158 7.29 -60.34 3.95
CA SER A 158 6.63 -61.28 3.05
C SER A 158 7.58 -62.19 2.31
N ARG A 159 8.92 -61.93 2.36
CA ARG A 159 9.91 -62.84 1.78
C ARG A 159 10.11 -64.07 2.64
N ALA A 160 10.33 -65.21 1.98
CA ALA A 160 10.54 -66.49 2.68
C ALA A 160 11.70 -66.39 3.70
N GLY A 161 11.46 -66.78 4.95
CA GLY A 161 12.46 -66.85 6.01
C GLY A 161 12.40 -65.73 7.07
N ASN A 162 11.50 -64.80 6.95
CA ASN A 162 11.33 -63.76 7.98
C ASN A 162 10.43 -64.26 9.13
N THR A 163 10.73 -63.82 10.37
CA THR A 163 10.14 -64.30 11.60
C THR A 163 8.78 -63.68 11.95
N ILE A 164 8.38 -62.57 11.31
CA ILE A 164 7.10 -61.89 11.56
C ILE A 164 6.05 -62.39 10.58
N ASP A 165 4.87 -62.82 11.14
CA ASP A 165 3.73 -63.20 10.34
C ASP A 165 3.18 -62.02 9.55
N THR A 166 3.02 -62.19 8.27
CA THR A 166 2.46 -61.16 7.35
C THR A 166 1.03 -60.78 7.65
N VAL A 167 0.22 -61.68 8.24
CA VAL A 167 -1.12 -61.39 8.70
C VAL A 167 -1.12 -60.45 9.92
N PHE A 168 -0.16 -60.70 10.83
CA PHE A 168 0.04 -59.78 11.95
C PHE A 168 0.53 -58.40 11.52
N LEU A 169 1.52 -58.32 10.60
CA LEU A 169 2.02 -57.08 10.03
C LEU A 169 0.92 -56.31 9.28
N ASN A 170 0.09 -57.01 8.52
CA ASN A 170 -1.04 -56.43 7.83
C ASN A 170 -2.05 -55.77 8.84
N ARG A 171 -2.30 -56.46 9.99
CA ARG A 171 -3.14 -55.91 11.05
C ARG A 171 -2.52 -54.66 11.67
N LEU A 172 -1.20 -54.62 11.91
CA LEU A 172 -0.53 -53.40 12.44
C LEU A 172 -0.59 -52.27 11.46
N CYS A 173 -0.28 -52.53 10.21
CA CYS A 173 -0.26 -51.54 9.11
C CYS A 173 -1.70 -51.02 8.76
N SER A 174 -2.74 -51.72 9.13
CA SER A 174 -4.12 -51.28 8.98
C SER A 174 -4.76 -50.73 10.27
N SER A 175 -3.96 -50.53 11.33
CA SER A 175 -4.43 -49.96 12.60
C SER A 175 -4.91 -48.53 12.44
N GLU A 176 -6.07 -48.21 13.01
CA GLU A 176 -6.60 -46.83 13.05
C GLU A 176 -6.00 -46.00 14.20
N THR A 177 -5.35 -46.65 15.18
CA THR A 177 -4.74 -45.98 16.32
C THR A 177 -3.22 -45.97 16.17
N PHE A 178 -2.68 -44.82 15.78
CA PHE A 178 -1.27 -44.65 15.52
C PHE A 178 -0.74 -43.28 15.88
N VAL A 179 0.58 -43.20 16.09
CA VAL A 179 1.32 -41.95 16.28
C VAL A 179 2.51 -41.93 15.34
N ILE A 180 2.49 -41.06 14.33
CA ILE A 180 3.64 -40.84 13.43
C ILE A 180 4.68 -40.02 14.19
N LEU A 181 5.92 -40.52 14.22
CA LEU A 181 7.06 -39.82 14.80
C LEU A 181 7.84 -39.02 13.76
N ASN A 182 8.01 -39.59 12.57
CA ASN A 182 8.55 -38.97 11.36
C ASN A 182 8.20 -39.88 10.15
N ASP A 183 8.64 -39.51 8.95
CA ASP A 183 8.35 -40.26 7.69
C ASP A 183 8.77 -41.73 7.71
N SER A 184 9.71 -42.09 8.60
CA SER A 184 10.29 -43.46 8.69
C SER A 184 9.80 -44.22 9.90
N GLU A 185 9.16 -43.54 10.88
CA GLU A 185 8.86 -44.12 12.18
C GLU A 185 7.41 -43.84 12.61
N VAL A 186 6.73 -44.90 13.01
CA VAL A 186 5.37 -44.81 13.54
C VAL A 186 5.21 -45.76 14.73
N VAL A 187 4.40 -45.39 15.67
CA VAL A 187 3.94 -46.29 16.75
C VAL A 187 2.48 -46.58 16.52
N VAL A 188 2.13 -47.86 16.45
CA VAL A 188 0.77 -48.34 16.19
C VAL A 188 0.25 -49.15 17.39
N ARG A 189 -1.06 -49.10 17.63
CA ARG A 189 -1.72 -49.94 18.61
C ARG A 189 -2.40 -51.08 17.88
N ASP A 190 -2.16 -52.30 18.33
CA ASP A 190 -2.87 -53.45 17.79
C ASP A 190 -4.28 -53.62 18.39
N GLY A 191 -5.06 -54.53 17.82
CA GLY A 191 -6.41 -54.83 18.35
C GLY A 191 -6.44 -55.47 19.76
N GLY A 192 -5.29 -55.91 20.31
CA GLY A 192 -5.14 -56.45 21.64
C GLY A 192 -4.62 -55.45 22.70
N ASN A 193 -4.59 -54.17 22.39
CA ASN A 193 -4.08 -53.08 23.24
C ASN A 193 -2.53 -53.03 23.36
N ASP A 194 -1.78 -53.82 22.66
CA ASP A 194 -0.32 -53.71 22.60
C ASP A 194 0.12 -52.62 21.63
N TRP A 195 1.23 -51.99 21.93
CA TRP A 195 1.83 -50.97 21.11
C TRP A 195 3.10 -51.44 20.41
N TYR A 196 3.25 -51.14 19.15
CA TYR A 196 4.38 -51.57 18.33
C TYR A 196 5.01 -50.34 17.65
N TYR A 197 6.35 -50.30 17.72
CA TYR A 197 7.16 -49.36 16.95
C TYR A 197 7.48 -49.99 15.59
N LEU A 198 7.26 -49.26 14.56
CA LEU A 198 7.57 -49.64 13.17
C LEU A 198 8.52 -48.63 12.57
N ASN A 199 9.58 -49.12 11.88
CA ASN A 199 10.48 -48.31 11.06
C ASN A 199 10.56 -48.89 9.66
N ASN A 200 10.15 -48.12 8.63
CA ASN A 200 10.09 -48.59 7.26
C ASN A 200 11.44 -48.53 6.51
N VAL A 201 12.45 -47.85 7.03
CA VAL A 201 13.81 -47.81 6.48
C VAL A 201 14.67 -48.95 7.03
N SER A 202 14.73 -49.08 8.37
CA SER A 202 15.45 -50.19 8.99
C SER A 202 14.68 -51.52 8.99
N THR A 203 13.41 -51.50 8.56
CA THR A 203 12.49 -52.61 8.56
C THR A 203 12.26 -53.26 9.95
N GLU A 204 12.36 -52.48 10.99
CA GLU A 204 12.16 -52.94 12.38
C GLU A 204 10.68 -52.92 12.78
N VAL A 205 10.28 -53.94 13.49
CA VAL A 205 8.95 -54.05 14.17
C VAL A 205 9.19 -54.53 15.59
N ASN A 206 9.04 -53.64 16.55
CA ASN A 206 9.34 -53.92 17.95
C ASN A 206 8.09 -53.67 18.83
N LYS A 207 7.73 -54.64 19.69
CA LYS A 207 6.72 -54.44 20.69
C LYS A 207 7.27 -53.52 21.78
N LEU A 208 6.53 -52.49 22.12
CA LEU A 208 6.90 -51.54 23.18
C LEU A 208 6.43 -52.07 24.54
N PRO A 209 7.31 -52.05 25.56
CA PRO A 209 7.00 -52.56 26.89
C PRO A 209 6.18 -51.54 27.70
N ILE A 210 4.95 -51.21 27.27
CA ILE A 210 4.06 -50.28 27.92
C ILE A 210 3.20 -51.07 28.91
N GLY A 211 3.69 -51.25 30.14
CA GLY A 211 3.03 -52.02 31.17
C GLY A 211 2.34 -51.17 32.24
N PHE A 212 1.39 -50.31 31.87
CA PHE A 212 0.60 -49.57 32.85
C PHE A 212 -0.48 -50.48 33.47
N LYS A 213 -0.68 -50.36 34.78
CA LYS A 213 -1.56 -51.29 35.53
C LYS A 213 -3.02 -50.96 35.41
N GLU A 214 -3.42 -49.68 35.26
CA GLU A 214 -4.81 -49.24 35.14
C GLU A 214 -4.92 -47.83 34.55
N GLY A 215 -6.05 -47.50 33.89
CA GLY A 215 -6.40 -46.17 33.42
C GLY A 215 -6.36 -45.99 31.91
N SER A 216 -6.91 -44.85 31.44
CA SER A 216 -6.83 -44.45 30.02
C SER A 216 -5.40 -44.05 29.67
N LEU A 217 -4.94 -44.52 28.52
CA LEU A 217 -3.61 -44.18 28.02
C LEU A 217 -3.70 -42.98 27.07
N HIS A 218 -2.85 -42.01 27.32
CA HIS A 218 -2.70 -40.81 26.50
C HIS A 218 -1.35 -40.84 25.77
N VAL A 219 -1.36 -40.55 24.48
CA VAL A 219 -0.17 -40.71 23.65
C VAL A 219 0.01 -39.50 22.76
N PHE A 220 1.28 -39.13 22.55
CA PHE A 220 1.68 -38.17 21.53
C PHE A 220 3.15 -38.36 21.13
N GLY A 221 3.57 -37.71 20.05
CA GLY A 221 4.99 -37.70 19.64
C GLY A 221 5.50 -36.28 19.61
N LEU A 222 6.79 -36.09 19.91
CA LEU A 222 7.49 -34.81 19.81
C LEU A 222 8.96 -35.10 19.56
N HIS A 223 9.56 -34.45 18.56
CA HIS A 223 10.98 -34.63 18.20
C HIS A 223 11.44 -36.08 18.05
N GLY A 224 10.60 -36.92 17.41
CA GLY A 224 10.91 -38.34 17.19
C GLY A 224 10.79 -39.22 18.43
N ILE A 225 10.28 -38.67 19.54
CA ILE A 225 10.05 -39.41 20.76
C ILE A 225 8.54 -39.71 20.91
N PHE A 226 8.23 -40.95 21.23
CA PHE A 226 6.89 -41.39 21.60
C PHE A 226 6.71 -41.20 23.11
N PHE A 227 5.75 -40.41 23.49
CA PHE A 227 5.34 -40.16 24.89
C PHE A 227 4.05 -40.92 25.17
N VAL A 228 4.02 -41.64 26.27
CA VAL A 228 2.81 -42.28 26.75
C VAL A 228 2.69 -42.09 28.27
N PHE A 229 1.52 -41.72 28.72
CA PHE A 229 1.21 -41.57 30.13
C PHE A 229 -0.19 -42.03 30.46
N SER A 230 -0.40 -42.41 31.72
CA SER A 230 -1.70 -42.85 32.25
C SER A 230 -2.36 -41.73 33.08
N ASP A 231 -3.66 -41.85 33.30
CA ASP A 231 -4.39 -40.99 34.23
C ASP A 231 -3.84 -41.07 35.66
N SER A 232 -3.16 -42.18 36.04
CA SER A 232 -2.48 -42.35 37.33
C SER A 232 -1.18 -41.58 37.46
N GLY A 233 -0.68 -40.96 36.37
CA GLY A 233 0.54 -40.15 36.34
C GLY A 233 1.81 -40.92 36.06
N GLU A 234 1.72 -42.16 35.59
CA GLU A 234 2.87 -42.94 35.15
C GLU A 234 3.25 -42.53 33.75
N TRP A 235 4.58 -42.39 33.47
CA TRP A 235 5.15 -42.04 32.20
C TRP A 235 6.06 -43.09 31.63
N ARG A 236 6.03 -43.26 30.29
CA ARG A 236 7.03 -43.97 29.49
C ARG A 236 7.38 -43.17 28.28
N PHE A 237 8.64 -43.27 27.86
CA PHE A 237 9.18 -42.54 26.74
C PHE A 237 9.99 -43.50 25.86
N PHE A 238 9.78 -43.41 24.53
CA PHE A 238 10.47 -44.29 23.60
C PHE A 238 11.06 -43.44 22.47
N ARG A 239 12.37 -43.61 22.25
CA ARG A 239 13.07 -43.04 21.08
C ARG A 239 13.58 -44.19 20.23
N HIS A 240 13.27 -44.21 18.93
CA HIS A 240 13.59 -45.33 18.01
C HIS A 240 13.17 -46.70 18.57
N GLY A 241 11.98 -46.78 19.14
CA GLY A 241 11.44 -48.02 19.72
C GLY A 241 12.12 -48.54 21.00
N ARG A 242 13.01 -47.76 21.60
CA ARG A 242 13.77 -48.12 22.83
C ARG A 242 13.39 -47.18 23.97
N ASP A 243 13.32 -47.72 25.18
CA ASP A 243 13.08 -46.93 26.40
C ASP A 243 14.09 -45.80 26.50
N THR A 244 13.62 -44.62 26.87
CA THR A 244 14.44 -43.44 27.16
C THR A 244 13.94 -42.72 28.40
N THR A 245 14.73 -41.86 28.97
CA THR A 245 14.36 -41.11 30.18
C THR A 245 14.15 -39.64 29.85
N ILE A 246 13.00 -39.13 30.17
CA ILE A 246 12.64 -37.70 30.03
C ILE A 246 12.09 -37.23 31.38
N GLN A 247 12.54 -36.08 31.84
CA GLN A 247 11.93 -35.39 32.97
C GLN A 247 10.74 -34.56 32.44
N VAL A 248 9.61 -34.59 33.16
CA VAL A 248 8.44 -33.78 32.79
C VAL A 248 8.27 -32.71 33.85
N ASP A 249 8.30 -31.45 33.39
CA ASP A 249 7.99 -30.32 34.24
C ASP A 249 6.55 -30.39 34.77
N LYS A 250 6.33 -29.92 36.01
CA LYS A 250 5.02 -29.98 36.66
C LYS A 250 3.94 -29.28 35.82
N THR A 251 4.26 -28.12 35.23
CA THR A 251 3.32 -27.36 34.39
C THR A 251 2.93 -28.15 33.14
N ALA A 252 3.91 -28.77 32.48
CA ALA A 252 3.66 -29.63 31.32
C ALA A 252 2.79 -30.84 31.69
N TYR A 253 3.06 -31.48 32.82
CA TYR A 253 2.23 -32.58 33.33
C TYR A 253 0.78 -32.17 33.58
N ASP A 254 0.56 -31.11 34.34
CA ASP A 254 -0.77 -30.63 34.70
C ASP A 254 -1.59 -30.24 33.48
N LEU A 255 -0.98 -29.51 32.52
CA LEU A 255 -1.62 -29.12 31.29
C LEU A 255 -2.00 -30.30 30.38
N LEU A 256 -1.08 -31.27 30.22
CA LEU A 256 -1.34 -32.46 29.42
C LEU A 256 -2.47 -33.29 30.02
N LYS A 257 -2.46 -33.47 31.35
CA LYS A 257 -3.54 -34.19 32.07
C LYS A 257 -4.91 -33.54 31.82
N ILE A 258 -5.01 -32.22 31.94
CA ILE A 258 -6.24 -31.47 31.67
C ILE A 258 -6.63 -31.60 30.20
N ALA A 259 -5.69 -31.39 29.28
CA ALA A 259 -5.95 -31.40 27.85
C ALA A 259 -6.47 -32.75 27.33
N PHE A 260 -5.96 -33.83 27.82
CA PHE A 260 -6.41 -35.19 27.43
C PHE A 260 -7.70 -35.64 28.16
N SER A 261 -7.94 -35.16 29.36
CA SER A 261 -9.17 -35.50 30.13
C SER A 261 -10.36 -34.66 29.68
N THR A 262 -10.18 -33.56 28.98
CA THR A 262 -11.25 -32.66 28.56
C THR A 262 -11.61 -32.89 27.08
N PRO A 263 -12.85 -33.31 26.76
CA PRO A 263 -13.27 -33.43 25.37
C PRO A 263 -13.09 -32.12 24.59
N GLY A 264 -12.43 -32.19 23.43
CA GLY A 264 -12.18 -31.00 22.55
C GLY A 264 -10.91 -30.20 22.85
N LEU A 265 -10.23 -30.43 23.97
CA LEU A 265 -8.98 -29.76 24.34
C LEU A 265 -7.69 -30.57 24.04
N LYS A 266 -7.78 -31.65 23.27
CA LYS A 266 -6.61 -32.49 22.95
C LYS A 266 -5.47 -31.65 22.41
N PRO A 267 -4.21 -31.92 22.77
CA PRO A 267 -3.04 -31.24 22.24
C PRO A 267 -3.06 -31.25 20.73
N ARG A 268 -2.76 -30.11 20.14
CA ARG A 268 -2.65 -29.95 18.69
C ARG A 268 -1.18 -30.02 18.30
N ILE A 269 -0.89 -30.89 17.38
CA ILE A 269 0.47 -31.15 16.90
C ILE A 269 0.61 -30.52 15.52
N SER A 270 1.68 -29.75 15.35
CA SER A 270 1.97 -29.13 14.06
C SER A 270 2.29 -30.19 12.98
N PRO A 271 2.07 -29.88 11.71
CA PRO A 271 2.63 -30.65 10.62
C PRO A 271 4.17 -30.78 10.77
N GLY A 272 4.71 -32.00 10.65
CA GLY A 272 6.13 -32.28 10.92
C GLY A 272 6.43 -32.78 12.35
N GLY A 273 5.53 -32.57 13.32
CA GLY A 273 5.67 -33.12 14.68
C GLY A 273 6.62 -32.37 15.61
N ASP A 274 7.15 -31.23 15.17
CA ASP A 274 8.15 -30.45 15.92
C ASP A 274 7.55 -29.50 16.96
N GLN A 275 6.25 -29.22 16.89
CA GLN A 275 5.55 -28.37 17.83
C GLN A 275 4.32 -29.09 18.38
N VAL A 276 4.09 -28.99 19.67
CA VAL A 276 2.87 -29.42 20.34
C VAL A 276 2.29 -28.23 21.08
N VAL A 277 1.13 -27.77 20.62
CA VAL A 277 0.44 -26.63 21.21
C VAL A 277 -0.76 -27.11 22.02
N ILE A 278 -0.89 -26.59 23.23
CA ILE A 278 -1.97 -26.88 24.15
C ILE A 278 -2.75 -25.61 24.44
N ARG A 279 -4.05 -25.64 24.20
CA ARG A 279 -4.97 -24.62 24.71
C ARG A 279 -5.46 -25.02 26.12
N HIS A 280 -5.29 -24.10 27.05
CA HIS A 280 -5.93 -24.19 28.36
C HIS A 280 -6.74 -22.93 28.63
N GLN A 281 -8.07 -23.01 28.60
CA GLN A 281 -8.98 -21.86 28.60
C GLN A 281 -8.64 -20.93 27.40
N ASN A 282 -8.17 -19.72 27.69
CA ASN A 282 -7.73 -18.71 26.69
C ASN A 282 -6.21 -18.56 26.61
N ASP A 283 -5.49 -19.39 27.32
CA ASP A 283 -4.03 -19.44 27.28
C ASP A 283 -3.55 -20.50 26.31
N ILE A 284 -2.48 -20.17 25.60
CA ILE A 284 -1.83 -21.08 24.67
C ILE A 284 -0.43 -21.38 25.15
N TYR A 285 -0.16 -22.64 25.29
CA TYR A 285 1.14 -23.18 25.71
C TYR A 285 1.77 -23.97 24.57
N GLU A 286 3.07 -23.90 24.46
CA GLU A 286 3.86 -24.79 23.60
C GLU A 286 4.71 -25.72 24.44
N LEU A 287 4.69 -27.00 24.07
CA LEU A 287 5.62 -27.98 24.67
C LEU A 287 6.96 -27.89 23.96
N SER A 288 8.01 -27.75 24.72
CA SER A 288 9.40 -27.80 24.25
C SER A 288 10.17 -28.89 24.98
N LEU A 289 11.07 -29.53 24.26
CA LEU A 289 12.00 -30.49 24.83
C LEU A 289 13.39 -29.83 24.89
N ASP A 290 13.78 -29.45 26.10
CA ASP A 290 15.09 -28.91 26.37
C ASP A 290 16.00 -30.03 26.93
N ASN A 291 16.91 -30.54 26.08
CA ASN A 291 17.70 -31.73 26.33
C ASN A 291 16.86 -32.95 26.67
N THR A 292 16.62 -33.20 27.94
CA THR A 292 15.83 -34.32 28.49
C THR A 292 14.67 -33.87 29.37
N VAL A 293 14.30 -32.59 29.31
CA VAL A 293 13.21 -32.01 30.10
C VAL A 293 12.11 -31.55 29.16
N LEU A 294 10.92 -32.13 29.32
CA LEU A 294 9.70 -31.66 28.67
C LEU A 294 9.12 -30.50 29.50
N LYS A 295 9.06 -29.32 28.89
CA LYS A 295 8.54 -28.09 29.49
C LYS A 295 7.32 -27.59 28.74
N ALA A 296 6.44 -26.88 29.43
CA ALA A 296 5.39 -26.10 28.81
C ALA A 296 5.68 -24.60 28.98
N GLU A 297 5.74 -23.91 27.88
CA GLU A 297 5.95 -22.47 27.85
C GLU A 297 4.64 -21.77 27.48
N LEU A 298 4.25 -20.78 28.26
CA LEU A 298 3.11 -19.92 27.95
C LEU A 298 3.51 -18.99 26.80
N ILE A 299 2.94 -19.23 25.62
CA ILE A 299 3.25 -18.44 24.44
C ILE A 299 2.27 -17.29 24.20
N PHE A 300 0.98 -17.49 24.51
CA PHE A 300 -0.04 -16.44 24.43
C PHE A 300 -0.98 -16.54 25.64
N GLU A 301 -1.22 -15.43 26.31
CA GLU A 301 -2.01 -15.34 27.53
C GLU A 301 -3.37 -14.68 27.23
N ASN A 302 -4.45 -15.24 27.78
CA ASN A 302 -5.81 -14.65 27.77
C ASN A 302 -6.33 -14.23 26.37
N LEU A 303 -6.22 -15.12 25.39
CA LEU A 303 -6.76 -14.90 24.03
C LEU A 303 -8.28 -15.04 24.00
N LYS A 304 -9.03 -14.00 24.32
CA LYS A 304 -10.52 -14.02 24.36
C LYS A 304 -11.16 -14.38 23.03
N ILE A 305 -10.47 -14.18 21.89
CA ILE A 305 -10.97 -14.64 20.60
C ILE A 305 -11.30 -16.13 20.59
N LEU A 306 -10.63 -16.92 21.42
CA LEU A 306 -10.86 -18.35 21.56
C LEU A 306 -12.20 -18.70 22.23
N ASP A 307 -12.85 -17.77 22.96
CA ASP A 307 -14.16 -17.98 23.52
C ASP A 307 -15.24 -18.20 22.45
N ASN A 308 -15.04 -17.58 21.28
CA ASN A 308 -16.02 -17.53 20.20
C ASN A 308 -15.69 -18.46 19.03
N VAL A 309 -14.58 -19.20 19.07
CA VAL A 309 -14.14 -20.04 17.95
C VAL A 309 -13.76 -21.45 18.38
N ILE A 310 -14.06 -22.43 17.53
CA ILE A 310 -13.60 -23.81 17.67
C ILE A 310 -12.36 -23.99 16.80
N ALA A 311 -11.18 -24.02 17.44
CA ALA A 311 -9.92 -24.21 16.74
C ALA A 311 -9.74 -25.66 16.27
N THR A 312 -9.29 -25.85 15.05
CA THR A 312 -8.92 -27.14 14.45
C THR A 312 -7.42 -27.37 14.49
N SER A 313 -6.62 -26.32 14.28
CA SER A 313 -5.16 -26.40 14.26
C SER A 313 -4.55 -25.11 14.82
N PHE A 314 -3.38 -25.23 15.44
CA PHE A 314 -2.54 -24.13 15.86
C PHE A 314 -1.16 -24.30 15.23
N LEU A 315 -0.54 -23.20 14.82
CA LEU A 315 0.83 -23.16 14.32
C LEU A 315 1.53 -21.93 14.88
N HIS A 316 2.63 -22.11 15.60
CA HIS A 316 3.38 -21.01 16.21
C HIS A 316 4.61 -20.65 15.37
N ASP A 317 4.64 -19.44 14.84
CA ASP A 317 5.83 -18.84 14.24
C ASP A 317 6.66 -18.16 15.34
N LYS A 318 7.63 -18.89 15.86
CA LYS A 318 8.51 -18.43 16.97
C LYS A 318 9.33 -17.20 16.58
N LYS A 319 9.77 -17.14 15.32
CA LYS A 319 10.63 -16.07 14.82
C LYS A 319 9.92 -14.72 14.90
N ASN A 320 8.64 -14.68 14.53
CA ASN A 320 7.88 -13.44 14.44
C ASN A 320 6.84 -13.29 15.57
N GLN A 321 6.89 -14.14 16.60
CA GLN A 321 5.98 -14.15 17.76
C GLN A 321 4.51 -14.14 17.32
N ARG A 322 4.16 -15.04 16.38
CA ARG A 322 2.86 -15.11 15.72
C ARG A 322 2.23 -16.48 15.89
N LEU A 323 0.94 -16.52 16.11
CA LEU A 323 0.14 -17.74 16.17
C LEU A 323 -0.89 -17.73 15.04
N PHE A 324 -0.87 -18.77 14.23
CA PHE A 324 -1.90 -19.05 13.25
C PHE A 324 -2.91 -20.04 13.84
N ILE A 325 -4.20 -19.76 13.70
CA ILE A 325 -5.28 -20.56 14.25
C ILE A 325 -6.27 -20.90 13.13
N ALA A 326 -6.39 -22.16 12.78
CA ALA A 326 -7.46 -22.62 11.90
C ALA A 326 -8.74 -22.89 12.73
N THR A 327 -9.91 -22.64 12.16
CA THR A 327 -11.18 -22.79 12.86
C THR A 327 -12.21 -23.56 12.04
N VAL A 328 -13.21 -24.10 12.73
CA VAL A 328 -14.30 -24.86 12.07
C VAL A 328 -15.22 -23.95 11.23
N THR A 329 -15.52 -22.75 11.72
CA THR A 329 -16.58 -21.91 11.14
C THR A 329 -16.15 -20.48 10.83
N SER A 330 -15.00 -20.04 11.36
CA SER A 330 -14.59 -18.63 11.34
C SER A 330 -13.38 -18.38 10.45
N GLY A 331 -13.03 -19.33 9.58
CA GLY A 331 -11.85 -19.25 8.71
C GLY A 331 -10.57 -19.52 9.47
N PHE A 332 -9.56 -18.69 9.26
CA PHE A 332 -8.33 -18.73 10.04
C PHE A 332 -8.00 -17.36 10.62
N ILE A 333 -7.23 -17.37 11.70
CA ILE A 333 -6.92 -16.19 12.49
C ILE A 333 -5.39 -16.11 12.63
N ILE A 334 -4.85 -14.93 12.49
CA ILE A 334 -3.46 -14.60 12.79
C ILE A 334 -3.47 -13.75 14.06
N VAL A 335 -2.74 -14.19 15.08
CA VAL A 335 -2.53 -13.47 16.33
C VAL A 335 -1.06 -13.13 16.44
N THR A 336 -0.72 -11.85 16.49
CA THR A 336 0.67 -11.38 16.66
C THR A 336 0.81 -10.64 17.97
N LYS A 337 1.88 -10.87 18.72
CA LYS A 337 2.16 -10.12 19.94
C LYS A 337 2.47 -8.67 19.60
N ARG A 338 1.79 -7.75 20.24
CA ARG A 338 2.08 -6.33 20.12
C ARG A 338 3.35 -5.98 20.85
N LEU A 339 4.29 -5.42 20.13
CA LEU A 339 5.54 -4.91 20.70
C LEU A 339 5.38 -3.48 21.22
N PHE A 340 4.41 -2.76 20.66
CA PHE A 340 4.05 -1.40 21.02
C PHE A 340 2.84 -1.43 21.95
N LYS A 341 2.93 -0.65 23.01
CA LYS A 341 1.85 -0.52 23.99
C LYS A 341 1.42 0.91 24.08
N THR A 342 0.14 1.14 24.33
CA THR A 342 -0.41 2.50 24.50
C THR A 342 -0.94 2.66 25.91
N LEU A 343 -0.48 3.71 26.56
CA LEU A 343 -1.00 4.12 27.87
C LEU A 343 -2.12 5.13 27.64
N THR A 344 -3.30 4.82 28.13
CA THR A 344 -4.49 5.66 28.02
C THR A 344 -5.10 5.88 29.40
N PHE A 345 -5.84 6.96 29.55
CA PHE A 345 -6.76 7.11 30.65
C PHE A 345 -8.02 6.28 30.41
N ASN A 346 -8.55 5.68 31.41
CA ASN A 346 -9.86 5.04 31.34
C ASN A 346 -10.95 6.14 31.47
N SER A 347 -11.13 6.91 30.39
CA SER A 347 -12.12 7.98 30.28
C SER A 347 -13.09 7.70 29.15
N PRO A 348 -14.38 8.01 29.31
CA PRO A 348 -15.34 7.92 28.21
C PRO A 348 -15.14 9.01 27.14
N ASP A 349 -14.36 10.06 27.44
CA ASP A 349 -14.03 11.10 26.46
C ASP A 349 -12.70 10.77 25.75
N ALA A 350 -12.79 10.51 24.45
CA ALA A 350 -11.62 10.21 23.62
C ALA A 350 -10.59 11.36 23.61
N LEU A 351 -11.01 12.62 23.77
CA LEU A 351 -10.12 13.78 23.83
C LEU A 351 -9.23 13.78 25.09
N ASP A 352 -9.60 13.04 26.13
CA ASP A 352 -8.76 12.92 27.32
C ASP A 352 -7.47 12.16 27.05
N ASN A 353 -7.41 11.34 26.02
CA ASN A 353 -6.23 10.57 25.62
C ASN A 353 -5.33 11.27 24.61
N ALA A 354 -5.66 12.48 24.16
CA ALA A 354 -4.79 13.25 23.29
C ALA A 354 -3.68 13.95 24.12
N PHE A 355 -2.44 13.49 23.90
CA PHE A 355 -1.27 14.03 24.63
C PHE A 355 -0.33 14.74 23.66
N ASN A 356 0.13 15.94 24.05
CA ASN A 356 1.10 16.71 23.27
C ASN A 356 2.52 16.60 23.84
N ALA A 357 2.62 16.61 25.17
CA ALA A 357 3.87 16.45 25.92
C ALA A 357 3.63 15.62 27.19
N PHE A 358 4.69 15.06 27.73
CA PHE A 358 4.65 14.33 28.99
C PHE A 358 6.04 14.32 29.64
N LEU A 359 6.10 14.05 30.93
CA LEU A 359 7.35 13.86 31.66
C LEU A 359 7.32 12.53 32.43
N LEU A 360 8.34 11.70 32.23
CA LEU A 360 8.51 10.47 32.99
C LEU A 360 8.89 10.81 34.44
N LEU A 361 8.15 10.30 35.39
CA LEU A 361 8.40 10.48 36.83
C LEU A 361 8.90 9.17 37.45
N PRO A 362 9.60 9.21 38.63
CA PRO A 362 9.95 8.02 39.34
C PRO A 362 8.76 7.15 39.71
N LYS A 363 8.97 5.85 39.92
CA LYS A 363 7.95 4.85 40.27
C LYS A 363 6.88 4.64 39.16
N ASN A 364 7.32 4.60 37.89
CA ASN A 364 6.45 4.35 36.73
C ASN A 364 5.25 5.29 36.61
N ARG A 365 5.42 6.56 36.97
CA ARG A 365 4.43 7.62 36.80
C ARG A 365 4.80 8.51 35.63
N ILE A 366 3.78 9.06 34.99
CA ILE A 366 3.94 9.97 33.86
C ILE A 366 3.09 11.23 34.12
N LEU A 367 3.74 12.38 34.14
CA LEU A 367 3.06 13.66 34.22
C LEU A 367 2.64 14.08 32.81
N THR A 368 1.39 14.46 32.67
CA THR A 368 0.80 14.96 31.42
C THR A 368 0.03 16.25 31.67
N GLN A 369 -0.36 16.96 30.62
CA GLN A 369 -1.25 18.12 30.72
C GLN A 369 -2.63 17.78 31.34
N LYS A 370 -3.01 16.52 31.37
CA LYS A 370 -4.29 16.03 31.94
C LYS A 370 -4.15 15.55 33.39
N GLY A 371 -2.94 15.33 33.88
CA GLY A 371 -2.64 14.83 35.21
C GLY A 371 -1.54 13.78 35.22
N ILE A 372 -1.47 12.99 36.28
CA ILE A 372 -0.46 11.93 36.44
C ILE A 372 -1.04 10.57 36.11
N LEU A 373 -0.46 9.90 35.12
CA LEU A 373 -0.65 8.47 34.84
C LEU A 373 0.23 7.65 35.77
N SER A 374 -0.34 6.67 36.47
CA SER A 374 0.41 5.69 37.25
C SER A 374 0.10 4.29 36.78
N LYS A 375 1.11 3.48 36.58
CA LYS A 375 0.97 2.07 36.29
C LYS A 375 0.95 1.30 37.61
N SER A 376 -0.24 0.90 38.07
CA SER A 376 -0.42 0.04 39.24
C SER A 376 -0.86 -1.36 38.79
N ASN A 377 -0.03 -2.38 39.08
CA ASN A 377 -0.37 -3.82 39.01
C ASN A 377 -1.20 -4.29 37.77
N GLY A 378 -0.86 -3.78 36.58
CA GLY A 378 -1.51 -4.21 35.34
C GLY A 378 -2.67 -3.34 34.88
N ASN A 379 -3.21 -2.48 35.69
CA ASN A 379 -4.20 -1.47 35.31
C ASN A 379 -3.55 -0.09 35.25
N ASN A 380 -3.88 0.69 34.23
CA ASN A 380 -3.48 2.09 34.13
C ASN A 380 -4.48 2.91 34.95
N ASP A 381 -4.18 3.13 36.22
CA ASP A 381 -5.02 3.96 37.08
C ASP A 381 -4.57 5.42 37.00
N LEU A 382 -5.55 6.29 36.77
CA LEU A 382 -5.36 7.72 36.80
C LEU A 382 -5.37 8.21 38.25
N LEU A 383 -4.21 8.63 38.76
CA LEU A 383 -4.18 9.37 40.00
C LEU A 383 -4.35 10.87 39.68
N PHE A 384 -5.60 11.34 39.56
CA PHE A 384 -5.90 12.76 39.56
C PHE A 384 -5.58 13.37 40.94
N LYS A 385 -4.61 14.23 40.99
CA LYS A 385 -4.61 15.33 41.93
C LYS A 385 -5.04 16.59 41.19
N GLU A 386 -6.30 16.96 41.30
CA GLU A 386 -6.89 18.16 40.67
C GLU A 386 -6.07 19.46 40.95
N ALA A 387 -5.30 19.46 42.00
CA ALA A 387 -4.49 20.60 42.43
C ALA A 387 -3.27 20.90 41.51
N VAL A 388 -2.91 20.02 40.57
CA VAL A 388 -1.66 20.14 39.80
C VAL A 388 -1.91 19.86 38.31
N ARG A 389 -2.90 20.52 37.74
CA ARG A 389 -3.07 20.54 36.29
C ARG A 389 -2.16 21.61 35.68
N PRO A 390 -1.15 21.22 34.88
CA PRO A 390 -0.41 22.22 34.10
C PRO A 390 -1.35 22.91 33.09
N ASP A 391 -1.13 24.17 32.82
CA ASP A 391 -1.91 24.95 31.85
C ASP A 391 -1.25 24.99 30.45
N GLY A 392 -0.18 24.24 30.29
CA GLY A 392 0.62 24.20 29.06
C GLY A 392 1.24 22.84 28.80
N ASP A 393 1.75 22.70 27.59
CA ASP A 393 2.35 21.47 27.06
C ASP A 393 3.89 21.49 27.21
N CYS A 394 4.42 22.15 28.26
CA CYS A 394 5.84 22.23 28.50
C CYS A 394 6.20 21.74 29.90
N PHE A 395 7.02 20.72 29.96
CA PHE A 395 7.58 20.14 31.17
C PHE A 395 9.09 20.08 31.05
N TYR A 396 9.81 20.26 32.14
CA TYR A 396 11.25 20.16 32.13
C TYR A 396 11.75 19.51 33.42
N ARG A 397 12.70 18.59 33.28
CA ARG A 397 13.46 18.03 34.41
C ARG A 397 14.87 18.59 34.34
N ALA A 398 15.22 19.41 35.32
CA ALA A 398 16.55 19.97 35.44
C ALA A 398 17.60 18.90 35.86
N ARG A 399 18.88 19.21 35.70
CA ARG A 399 19.98 18.30 36.08
C ARG A 399 20.02 17.98 37.56
N ASP A 400 19.56 18.90 38.40
CA ASP A 400 19.37 18.69 39.86
C ASP A 400 18.16 17.82 40.19
N LYS A 401 17.46 17.31 39.14
CA LYS A 401 16.24 16.48 39.16
C LYS A 401 14.97 17.21 39.59
N THR A 402 14.99 18.52 39.81
CA THR A 402 13.76 19.31 40.00
C THR A 402 12.91 19.28 38.74
N ILE A 403 11.59 19.40 38.94
CA ILE A 403 10.59 19.35 37.86
C ILE A 403 9.93 20.70 37.71
N TRP A 404 9.99 21.23 36.52
CA TRP A 404 9.52 22.55 36.16
C TRP A 404 8.30 22.42 35.23
N ILE A 405 7.25 23.15 35.61
CA ILE A 405 6.00 23.15 34.81
C ILE A 405 5.45 24.58 34.65
N SER A 406 4.65 24.78 33.61
CA SER A 406 3.81 25.97 33.47
C SER A 406 2.44 25.72 34.10
N LYS A 407 2.00 26.65 34.97
CA LYS A 407 0.64 26.65 35.47
C LYS A 407 0.19 28.10 35.73
N ASP A 408 -1.04 28.44 35.28
CA ASP A 408 -1.60 29.80 35.44
C ASP A 408 -0.65 30.88 34.86
N LYS A 409 0.02 30.57 33.73
CA LYS A 409 1.06 31.41 33.13
C LYS A 409 2.16 31.81 34.11
N ARG A 410 2.53 30.94 35.02
CA ARG A 410 3.65 31.05 35.95
C ARG A 410 4.50 29.80 35.93
N LEU A 411 5.72 29.92 36.34
CA LEU A 411 6.66 28.82 36.45
C LEU A 411 6.60 28.25 37.87
N HIS A 412 6.32 26.95 37.94
CA HIS A 412 6.28 26.18 39.18
C HIS A 412 7.41 25.18 39.22
N VAL A 413 8.04 24.98 40.38
CA VAL A 413 9.15 24.05 40.56
C VAL A 413 8.79 23.03 41.63
N TYR A 414 8.94 21.79 41.31
CA TYR A 414 8.63 20.64 42.18
C TYR A 414 9.90 19.81 42.48
N ASP A 415 9.84 19.04 43.53
CA ASP A 415 10.88 18.05 43.87
C ASP A 415 10.96 16.94 42.81
N SER A 416 12.04 16.15 42.86
CA SER A 416 12.30 15.06 41.87
C SER A 416 11.20 14.01 41.75
N ASN A 417 10.34 13.87 42.76
CA ASN A 417 9.23 12.94 42.81
C ASN A 417 7.89 13.57 42.37
N PHE A 418 7.89 14.86 42.07
CA PHE A 418 6.66 15.63 41.82
C PHE A 418 5.63 15.48 42.97
N SER A 419 6.14 15.59 44.20
CA SER A 419 5.36 15.42 45.44
C SER A 419 5.21 16.70 46.22
N THR A 420 6.21 17.56 46.20
CA THR A 420 6.28 18.80 46.97
C THR A 420 6.64 19.94 46.04
N GLU A 421 5.84 20.99 46.06
CA GLU A 421 6.16 22.24 45.38
C GLU A 421 7.26 23.00 46.16
N LEU A 422 8.36 23.28 45.47
CA LEU A 422 9.55 23.91 46.08
C LEU A 422 9.48 25.43 45.95
N ALA A 423 9.03 25.91 44.79
CA ALA A 423 8.94 27.33 44.49
C ALA A 423 7.87 27.61 43.38
N VAL A 424 7.29 28.81 43.47
CA VAL A 424 6.49 29.41 42.42
C VAL A 424 7.09 30.74 42.08
N ASP A 425 7.39 31.01 40.83
CA ASP A 425 7.80 32.34 40.41
C ASP A 425 6.58 33.27 40.33
N SER A 426 6.66 34.36 40.99
CA SER A 426 5.56 35.37 41.06
C SER A 426 5.39 36.14 39.75
N LEU A 427 6.34 36.07 38.82
CA LEU A 427 6.29 36.75 37.55
C LEU A 427 5.19 36.16 36.65
N ALA A 428 4.18 36.96 36.36
CA ALA A 428 3.19 36.60 35.38
C ALA A 428 3.80 36.71 33.98
N LEU A 429 3.78 35.58 33.24
CA LEU A 429 4.29 35.52 31.89
C LEU A 429 3.30 36.18 30.90
N ASP A 430 3.86 36.69 29.82
CA ASP A 430 3.09 37.33 28.75
C ASP A 430 2.28 36.36 27.90
N SER A 431 2.71 35.11 27.83
CA SER A 431 1.98 34.05 27.16
C SER A 431 2.37 32.66 27.72
N TYR A 432 1.86 31.58 27.12
CA TYR A 432 2.20 30.22 27.52
C TYR A 432 3.68 29.90 27.27
N ILE A 433 4.27 29.08 28.13
CA ILE A 433 5.63 28.59 27.97
C ILE A 433 5.65 27.62 26.79
N SER A 434 6.58 27.81 25.83
CA SER A 434 6.82 26.91 24.71
C SER A 434 7.98 25.96 24.97
N CYS A 435 9.04 26.39 25.66
CA CYS A 435 10.17 25.53 25.99
C CYS A 435 10.88 25.97 27.28
N ILE A 436 11.39 25.01 28.03
CA ILE A 436 12.30 25.21 29.15
C ILE A 436 13.56 24.40 28.88
N MET A 437 14.73 25.01 29.02
CA MET A 437 16.00 24.31 28.89
C MET A 437 17.01 24.81 29.94
N GLU A 438 18.00 23.97 30.22
CA GLU A 438 19.14 24.30 31.02
C GLU A 438 20.39 24.29 30.15
N ASP A 439 21.14 25.37 30.10
CA ASP A 439 22.38 25.48 29.33
C ASP A 439 23.57 24.74 29.98
N GLY A 440 24.69 24.69 29.27
CA GLY A 440 25.92 24.07 29.76
C GLY A 440 26.47 24.71 31.04
N ARG A 441 26.03 25.93 31.45
CA ARG A 441 26.41 26.65 32.64
C ARG A 441 25.41 26.51 33.78
N HIS A 442 24.45 25.64 33.67
CA HIS A 442 23.37 25.41 34.62
C HIS A 442 22.37 26.58 34.75
N THR A 443 22.30 27.50 33.79
CA THR A 443 21.28 28.53 33.72
C THR A 443 20.02 27.97 33.09
N VAL A 444 18.89 28.10 33.75
CA VAL A 444 17.59 27.72 33.19
C VAL A 444 17.07 28.87 32.35
N TRP A 445 16.73 28.53 31.13
CA TRP A 445 16.13 29.39 30.11
C TRP A 445 14.69 28.98 29.85
N VAL A 446 13.82 29.96 29.72
CA VAL A 446 12.39 29.75 29.50
C VAL A 446 11.98 30.57 28.29
N THR A 447 11.32 29.94 27.33
CA THR A 447 10.67 30.66 26.23
C THR A 447 9.17 30.67 26.41
N THR A 448 8.57 31.81 26.14
CA THR A 448 7.13 31.87 25.86
C THR A 448 6.93 31.96 24.35
N LEU A 449 5.69 32.01 23.88
CA LEU A 449 5.44 32.12 22.44
C LEU A 449 6.13 33.34 21.80
N THR A 450 6.47 34.37 22.56
CA THR A 450 6.97 35.64 22.02
C THR A 450 8.21 36.19 22.74
N SER A 451 8.63 35.58 23.86
CA SER A 451 9.66 36.13 24.76
C SER A 451 10.65 35.08 25.18
N LEU A 452 11.86 35.51 25.52
CA LEU A 452 12.90 34.71 26.12
C LEU A 452 13.20 35.23 27.51
N LEU A 453 13.29 34.34 28.48
CA LEU A 453 13.61 34.62 29.87
C LEU A 453 14.73 33.70 30.32
N LYS A 454 15.43 34.11 31.38
CA LYS A 454 16.42 33.30 32.11
C LYS A 454 16.19 33.42 33.60
N ILE A 455 16.69 32.44 34.35
CA ILE A 455 16.75 32.55 35.80
C ILE A 455 18.12 33.12 36.18
N ALA A 456 18.11 34.27 36.83
CA ALA A 456 19.29 34.93 37.40
C ALA A 456 19.00 35.33 38.84
N ASP A 457 19.92 35.06 39.74
CA ASP A 457 19.78 35.31 41.18
C ASP A 457 18.49 34.71 41.79
N GLY A 458 18.12 33.51 41.32
CA GLY A 458 16.90 32.80 41.76
C GLY A 458 15.58 33.43 41.30
N LYS A 459 15.60 34.38 40.37
CA LYS A 459 14.40 35.04 39.81
C LYS A 459 14.35 34.93 38.29
N LEU A 460 13.15 34.77 37.78
CA LEU A 460 12.88 34.79 36.35
C LEU A 460 12.93 36.23 35.80
N GLN A 461 13.77 36.45 34.80
CA GLN A 461 14.01 37.75 34.19
C GLN A 461 13.89 37.68 32.69
N TYR A 462 13.20 38.69 32.07
CA TYR A 462 13.15 38.81 30.63
C TYR A 462 14.51 39.18 30.05
N VAL A 463 14.97 38.40 29.09
CA VAL A 463 16.06 38.74 28.19
C VAL A 463 15.52 39.63 27.09
N PHE A 464 14.45 39.18 26.43
CA PHE A 464 13.62 40.04 25.61
C PHE A 464 12.14 39.73 25.85
N ARG A 465 11.29 40.73 25.68
CA ARG A 465 9.83 40.61 25.86
C ARG A 465 9.10 40.95 24.59
N ARG A 466 8.22 40.06 24.13
CA ARG A 466 7.39 40.25 22.94
C ARG A 466 8.18 40.75 21.74
N HIS A 467 9.26 40.01 21.39
CA HIS A 467 10.13 40.40 20.28
C HIS A 467 9.35 40.43 18.96
N PRO A 468 9.50 41.48 18.12
CA PRO A 468 8.72 41.64 16.89
C PRO A 468 8.72 40.44 15.95
N ALA A 469 9.85 39.72 15.80
CA ALA A 469 9.95 38.51 14.99
C ALA A 469 8.99 37.41 15.43
N PHE A 470 8.72 37.31 16.74
CA PHE A 470 7.91 36.22 17.31
C PHE A 470 6.46 36.59 17.60
N VAL A 471 6.08 37.84 17.51
CA VAL A 471 4.67 38.25 17.70
C VAL A 471 3.75 37.65 16.64
N LYS A 472 4.28 37.45 15.41
CA LYS A 472 3.56 36.80 14.31
C LYS A 472 3.89 35.31 14.17
N HIS A 473 5.10 34.93 14.56
CA HIS A 473 5.68 33.63 14.21
C HIS A 473 6.16 32.87 15.45
N ASN A 474 5.41 32.80 16.47
CA ASN A 474 5.63 32.14 17.75
C ASN A 474 6.98 31.36 17.90
N ILE A 475 7.56 31.41 19.08
CA ILE A 475 8.69 30.54 19.45
C ILE A 475 8.13 29.16 19.77
N GLU A 476 8.66 28.14 19.11
CA GLU A 476 8.28 26.74 19.32
C GLU A 476 9.28 26.01 20.23
N SER A 477 10.59 26.20 20.02
CA SER A 477 11.64 25.54 20.80
C SER A 477 12.95 26.36 20.80
N ILE A 478 13.85 26.03 21.73
CA ILE A 478 15.19 26.62 21.83
C ILE A 478 16.22 25.53 22.10
N VAL A 479 17.43 25.68 21.55
CA VAL A 479 18.56 24.76 21.81
C VAL A 479 19.84 25.51 21.93
N GLU A 480 20.71 25.08 22.83
CA GLU A 480 22.10 25.53 22.94
C GLU A 480 22.93 24.87 21.84
N VAL A 481 23.48 25.63 20.91
CA VAL A 481 24.37 25.15 19.85
C VAL A 481 25.83 25.26 20.26
N SER A 482 26.17 26.35 20.96
CA SER A 482 27.45 26.58 21.55
C SER A 482 27.30 27.35 22.86
N PRO A 483 28.33 27.47 23.71
CA PRO A 483 28.27 28.24 24.95
C PRO A 483 27.90 29.71 24.76
N THR A 484 27.95 30.23 23.58
CA THR A 484 27.65 31.62 23.23
C THR A 484 26.46 31.81 22.32
N GLU A 485 25.86 30.70 21.84
CA GLU A 485 24.84 30.77 20.78
C GLU A 485 23.67 29.78 21.02
N PHE A 486 22.48 30.34 21.03
CA PHE A 486 21.22 29.57 21.01
C PHE A 486 20.51 29.70 19.71
N TRP A 487 19.90 28.62 19.28
CA TRP A 487 18.96 28.63 18.14
C TRP A 487 17.53 28.55 18.63
N ILE A 488 16.70 29.42 18.08
CA ILE A 488 15.29 29.56 18.40
C ILE A 488 14.48 29.12 17.18
N ALA A 489 13.74 28.05 17.31
CA ALA A 489 12.81 27.57 16.30
C ALA A 489 11.51 28.41 16.35
N SER A 490 11.04 28.81 15.21
CA SER A 490 9.81 29.58 15.05
C SER A 490 9.00 29.14 13.83
N ARG A 491 7.80 29.70 13.67
CA ARG A 491 6.94 29.42 12.51
C ARG A 491 7.45 30.02 11.18
N ASP A 492 8.46 30.87 11.21
CA ASP A 492 9.06 31.48 10.01
C ASP A 492 10.54 31.09 9.81
N GLY A 493 11.06 30.21 10.66
CA GLY A 493 12.43 29.76 10.56
C GLY A 493 13.16 29.65 11.87
N ILE A 494 14.50 29.59 11.78
CA ILE A 494 15.40 29.47 12.91
C ILE A 494 16.15 30.80 13.09
N TYR A 495 16.03 31.39 14.27
CA TYR A 495 16.75 32.58 14.67
C TYR A 495 17.92 32.25 15.59
N VAL A 496 18.98 33.06 15.51
CA VAL A 496 20.17 32.93 16.38
C VAL A 496 20.12 33.98 17.45
N TYR A 497 20.24 33.59 18.71
CA TYR A 497 20.47 34.46 19.83
C TYR A 497 21.91 34.32 20.29
N ASP A 498 22.67 35.43 20.23
CA ASP A 498 24.06 35.50 20.66
C ASP A 498 24.05 36.01 22.13
N ILE A 499 24.43 35.12 23.06
CA ILE A 499 24.45 35.38 24.50
C ILE A 499 25.46 36.49 24.86
N THR A 500 26.55 36.58 24.10
CA THR A 500 27.62 37.55 24.40
C THR A 500 27.26 38.96 24.01
N LYS A 501 26.45 39.12 22.97
CA LYS A 501 25.97 40.41 22.48
C LYS A 501 24.58 40.77 23.03
N ASP A 502 23.95 39.82 23.73
CA ASP A 502 22.55 39.94 24.18
C ASP A 502 21.62 40.39 23.05
N SER A 503 21.80 39.77 21.90
CA SER A 503 21.06 40.15 20.66
C SER A 503 20.62 38.96 19.85
N ILE A 504 19.46 39.13 19.22
CA ILE A 504 18.91 38.17 18.25
C ILE A 504 19.19 38.64 16.81
N GLY A 505 19.49 37.70 15.93
CA GLY A 505 19.68 38.01 14.52
C GLY A 505 18.42 38.64 13.91
N GLU A 506 18.61 39.70 13.09
CA GLU A 506 17.47 40.38 12.42
C GLU A 506 16.66 39.46 11.51
N LYS A 507 17.31 38.45 10.92
CA LYS A 507 16.69 37.50 10.00
C LYS A 507 16.96 36.06 10.44
N PRO A 508 16.06 35.11 10.15
CA PRO A 508 16.32 33.73 10.44
C PRO A 508 17.47 33.18 9.56
N VAL A 509 18.32 32.33 10.14
CA VAL A 509 19.42 31.65 9.42
C VAL A 509 18.88 30.52 8.52
N LEU A 510 17.68 30.05 8.78
CA LEU A 510 16.93 29.12 7.93
C LEU A 510 15.49 29.66 7.79
N PRO A 511 15.22 30.51 6.79
CA PRO A 511 13.92 31.18 6.63
C PRO A 511 12.87 30.28 5.97
N HIS A 512 11.60 30.71 6.10
CA HIS A 512 10.43 30.15 5.39
C HIS A 512 10.14 28.69 5.70
N ILE A 513 10.49 28.22 6.87
CA ILE A 513 10.12 26.91 7.39
C ILE A 513 9.40 27.07 8.73
N TYR A 514 8.41 26.21 8.97
CA TYR A 514 7.84 26.07 10.30
C TYR A 514 8.71 25.07 11.10
N ALA A 515 9.79 25.59 11.73
CA ALA A 515 10.63 24.78 12.61
C ALA A 515 9.91 24.51 13.93
N ARG A 516 9.84 23.23 14.32
CA ARG A 516 9.11 22.81 15.53
C ARG A 516 10.01 22.45 16.68
N ASN A 517 10.97 21.57 16.45
CA ASN A 517 11.82 21.07 17.52
C ASN A 517 13.24 20.75 17.02
N PHE A 518 14.17 20.73 17.98
CA PHE A 518 15.55 20.32 17.76
C PHE A 518 15.80 18.97 18.43
N PHE A 519 16.57 18.14 17.75
CA PHE A 519 17.07 16.88 18.29
C PHE A 519 18.57 16.80 18.11
N ARG A 520 19.28 16.48 19.18
CA ARG A 520 20.73 16.25 19.18
C ARG A 520 20.98 14.76 19.21
N ALA A 521 21.55 14.24 18.14
CA ALA A 521 21.89 12.83 18.01
C ALA A 521 23.11 12.47 18.90
N LYS A 522 23.33 11.18 19.13
CA LYS A 522 24.43 10.65 19.94
C LYS A 522 25.81 11.05 19.42
N ASP A 523 25.98 11.28 18.13
CA ASP A 523 27.20 11.79 17.49
C ASP A 523 27.29 13.33 17.52
N ASN A 524 26.41 13.98 18.28
CA ASN A 524 26.31 15.43 18.42
C ASN A 524 25.81 16.19 17.20
N SER A 525 25.38 15.53 16.12
CA SER A 525 24.71 16.17 15.00
C SER A 525 23.35 16.73 15.43
N LEU A 526 22.99 17.92 14.88
CA LEU A 526 21.73 18.58 15.21
C LEU A 526 20.72 18.37 14.08
N TRP A 527 19.54 17.89 14.46
CA TRP A 527 18.41 17.64 13.57
C TRP A 527 17.24 18.54 13.92
N ILE A 528 16.51 18.98 12.90
CA ILE A 528 15.40 19.93 13.04
C ILE A 528 14.16 19.31 12.43
N SER A 529 13.09 19.17 13.20
CA SER A 529 11.79 18.79 12.71
C SER A 529 11.00 20.02 12.26
N THR A 530 10.21 19.88 11.19
CA THR A 530 9.37 20.95 10.66
C THR A 530 7.94 20.48 10.45
N TYR A 531 7.05 21.42 10.25
CA TYR A 531 5.68 21.13 9.84
C TYR A 531 5.50 21.40 8.34
N GLY A 532 5.37 20.33 7.58
CA GLY A 532 5.15 20.40 6.13
C GLY A 532 6.38 20.58 5.25
N ASN A 533 7.58 20.81 5.82
CA ASN A 533 8.82 21.01 5.09
C ASN A 533 9.85 19.87 5.30
N GLY A 534 9.40 18.72 5.82
CA GLY A 534 10.28 17.61 6.13
C GLY A 534 11.17 17.88 7.36
N TYR A 535 12.43 17.53 7.29
CA TYR A 535 13.40 17.76 8.33
C TYR A 535 14.74 18.16 7.75
N TYR A 536 15.56 18.76 8.62
CA TYR A 536 16.87 19.27 8.26
C TYR A 536 17.91 18.69 9.19
N THR A 537 19.11 18.51 8.68
CA THR A 537 20.30 18.28 9.49
C THR A 537 21.26 19.44 9.34
N TYR A 538 21.97 19.79 10.43
CA TYR A 538 23.02 20.79 10.39
C TYR A 538 24.37 20.10 10.40
N HIS A 539 25.11 20.26 9.34
CA HIS A 539 26.41 19.63 9.15
C HIS A 539 27.41 20.62 8.53
N GLN A 540 28.61 20.73 9.16
CA GLN A 540 29.71 21.56 8.66
C GLN A 540 29.32 23.03 8.33
N GLY A 541 28.50 23.63 9.20
CA GLY A 541 28.08 25.02 9.00
C GLY A 541 26.93 25.25 8.02
N LYS A 542 26.28 24.20 7.51
CA LYS A 542 25.18 24.29 6.57
C LYS A 542 23.96 23.51 7.01
N PHE A 543 22.79 24.06 6.75
CA PHE A 543 21.53 23.32 6.84
C PHE A 543 21.34 22.51 5.55
N ILE A 544 21.10 21.24 5.72
CA ILE A 544 20.81 20.31 4.63
C ILE A 544 19.36 19.86 4.80
N ALA A 545 18.50 20.24 3.86
CA ALA A 545 17.13 19.73 3.80
C ALA A 545 17.16 18.28 3.31
N LEU A 546 16.45 17.40 4.00
CA LEU A 546 16.26 16.06 3.47
C LEU A 546 15.22 16.12 2.36
N PRO A 547 15.48 15.49 1.21
CA PRO A 547 14.49 15.38 0.15
C PRO A 547 13.20 14.70 0.63
N ALA A 548 12.09 14.95 -0.06
CA ALA A 548 10.85 14.23 0.24
C ALA A 548 11.02 12.73 -0.05
N ASP A 549 10.52 11.89 0.86
CA ASP A 549 10.42 10.45 0.63
C ASP A 549 9.34 10.14 -0.40
N ALA A 550 9.35 8.92 -0.96
CA ALA A 550 8.46 8.52 -2.06
C ALA A 550 6.97 8.72 -1.76
N HIS A 551 6.57 8.59 -0.49
CA HIS A 551 5.17 8.75 -0.04
C HIS A 551 4.90 10.09 0.66
N ASN A 552 5.92 10.93 0.81
CA ASN A 552 5.84 12.20 1.55
C ASN A 552 5.38 12.05 3.01
N TYR A 553 5.56 10.88 3.62
CA TYR A 553 5.15 10.61 5.01
C TYR A 553 6.00 11.37 6.03
N LEU A 554 7.25 11.59 5.70
CA LEU A 554 8.21 12.27 6.57
C LEU A 554 8.17 13.80 6.45
N SER A 555 7.26 14.35 5.64
CA SER A 555 7.11 15.82 5.48
C SER A 555 6.72 16.53 6.78
N THR A 556 6.06 15.83 7.69
CA THR A 556 5.66 16.34 9.01
C THR A 556 6.24 15.43 10.09
N ALA A 557 7.55 15.52 10.32
CA ALA A 557 8.21 14.82 11.41
C ALA A 557 8.02 15.61 12.71
N HIS A 558 7.54 14.93 13.75
CA HIS A 558 7.27 15.57 15.04
C HIS A 558 8.49 15.55 15.95
N THR A 559 9.06 14.37 16.17
CA THR A 559 10.20 14.18 17.06
C THR A 559 11.02 12.95 16.66
N PHE A 560 12.22 12.87 17.23
CA PHE A 560 13.20 11.81 16.99
C PHE A 560 13.69 11.26 18.33
N LEU A 561 13.92 9.95 18.38
CA LEU A 561 14.76 9.31 19.39
C LEU A 561 15.74 8.37 18.67
N GLU A 562 16.98 8.31 19.17
CA GLU A 562 18.02 7.44 18.64
C GLU A 562 18.25 6.25 19.57
N ASP A 563 18.14 5.03 19.05
CA ASP A 563 18.42 3.82 19.81
C ASP A 563 19.92 3.49 19.87
N ASP A 564 20.28 2.45 20.64
CA ASP A 564 21.67 2.03 20.80
C ASP A 564 22.25 1.32 19.56
N LEU A 565 21.41 0.98 18.60
CA LEU A 565 21.78 0.38 17.32
C LEU A 565 21.98 1.42 16.21
N GLY A 566 21.80 2.72 16.53
CA GLY A 566 21.92 3.84 15.59
C GLY A 566 20.73 4.00 14.66
N PHE A 567 19.54 3.57 15.08
CA PHE A 567 18.30 3.87 14.37
C PHE A 567 17.61 5.09 14.99
N PHE A 568 17.12 5.95 14.12
CA PHE A 568 16.16 6.98 14.47
C PHE A 568 14.75 6.42 14.44
N TRP A 569 14.01 6.74 15.49
CA TRP A 569 12.59 6.50 15.63
C TRP A 569 11.87 7.82 15.49
N ILE A 570 11.19 8.00 14.35
CA ILE A 570 10.61 9.28 13.91
C ILE A 570 9.10 9.17 13.95
N THR A 571 8.45 10.06 14.68
CA THR A 571 6.99 10.14 14.72
C THR A 571 6.45 11.15 13.71
N THR A 572 5.33 10.81 13.08
CA THR A 572 4.64 11.63 12.08
C THR A 572 3.12 11.52 12.23
N ASN A 573 2.35 12.17 11.35
CA ASN A 573 0.90 11.95 11.24
C ASN A 573 0.53 10.63 10.56
N HIS A 574 1.50 9.87 10.07
CA HIS A 574 1.29 8.62 9.34
C HIS A 574 1.81 7.37 10.07
N GLY A 575 2.27 7.54 11.29
CA GLY A 575 2.81 6.45 12.09
C GLY A 575 4.21 6.73 12.63
N LEU A 576 4.88 5.66 13.03
CA LEU A 576 6.24 5.65 13.55
C LEU A 576 7.18 5.06 12.50
N PHE A 577 8.32 5.69 12.28
CA PHE A 577 9.31 5.29 11.29
C PHE A 577 10.62 4.93 11.98
N ARG A 578 11.16 3.76 11.62
CA ARG A 578 12.48 3.33 12.07
C ARG A 578 13.44 3.42 10.89
N ILE A 579 14.47 4.26 11.02
CA ILE A 579 15.40 4.58 9.93
C ILE A 579 16.82 4.53 10.47
N ARG A 580 17.74 3.88 9.81
CA ARG A 580 19.16 3.93 10.19
C ARG A 580 19.67 5.35 9.95
N LYS A 581 20.27 5.98 10.98
CA LYS A 581 20.78 7.36 10.88
C LYS A 581 21.74 7.54 9.69
N LYS A 582 22.59 6.56 9.44
CA LYS A 582 23.50 6.57 8.28
C LYS A 582 22.74 6.69 6.94
N GLU A 583 21.60 5.99 6.77
CA GLU A 583 20.78 6.09 5.54
C GLU A 583 20.21 7.51 5.37
N LEU A 584 19.83 8.15 6.47
CA LEU A 584 19.38 9.55 6.45
C LEU A 584 20.51 10.50 6.04
N ASP A 585 21.71 10.31 6.60
CA ASP A 585 22.89 11.12 6.29
C ASP A 585 23.32 10.92 4.81
N ASP A 586 23.25 9.69 4.30
CA ASP A 586 23.58 9.36 2.92
C ASP A 586 22.52 9.93 1.94
N PHE A 587 21.26 9.90 2.33
CA PHE A 587 20.16 10.52 1.55
C PHE A 587 20.26 12.05 1.57
N ALA A 588 20.50 12.67 2.72
CA ALA A 588 20.67 14.11 2.86
C ALA A 588 21.84 14.65 2.01
N THR A 589 22.93 13.89 1.92
CA THR A 589 24.12 14.28 1.13
C THR A 589 24.03 13.91 -0.36
N GLY A 590 22.92 13.26 -0.76
CA GLY A 590 22.69 12.85 -2.16
C GLY A 590 23.54 11.64 -2.58
N ARG A 591 24.17 10.93 -1.63
CA ARG A 591 24.85 9.65 -1.89
C ARG A 591 23.84 8.57 -2.24
N ASN A 592 22.70 8.57 -1.55
CA ASN A 592 21.55 7.71 -1.84
C ASN A 592 20.47 8.51 -2.57
N LYS A 593 19.84 7.89 -3.57
CA LYS A 593 18.77 8.53 -4.37
C LYS A 593 17.37 8.30 -3.78
N SER A 594 17.22 7.30 -2.94
CA SER A 594 15.96 6.92 -2.31
C SER A 594 16.20 6.67 -0.84
N LEU A 595 15.20 6.99 -0.02
CA LEU A 595 15.22 6.70 1.41
C LEU A 595 14.33 5.50 1.68
N TYR A 596 14.89 4.49 2.32
CA TYR A 596 14.17 3.31 2.78
C TYR A 596 14.06 3.34 4.30
N TYR A 597 12.87 3.00 4.80
CA TYR A 597 12.54 2.99 6.21
C TYR A 597 11.65 1.80 6.53
N TYR A 598 11.56 1.47 7.81
CA TYR A 598 10.53 0.57 8.29
C TYR A 598 9.39 1.40 8.87
N HIS A 599 8.23 1.31 8.24
CA HIS A 599 7.01 1.98 8.64
C HIS A 599 6.25 1.10 9.65
N ILE A 600 5.84 1.68 10.74
CA ILE A 600 5.10 1.06 11.82
C ILE A 600 3.82 1.86 12.00
N ASP A 601 2.70 1.22 11.78
CA ASP A 601 1.37 1.80 11.88
C ASP A 601 0.58 1.20 13.05
N LYS A 602 -0.67 1.63 13.20
CA LYS A 602 -1.58 1.15 14.26
C LYS A 602 -1.77 -0.36 14.28
N SER A 603 -1.59 -1.05 13.15
CA SER A 603 -1.68 -2.51 13.10
C SER A 603 -0.58 -3.19 13.93
N SER A 604 0.50 -2.48 14.23
CA SER A 604 1.60 -2.95 15.06
C SER A 604 1.35 -2.82 16.56
N GLY A 605 0.26 -2.14 16.98
CA GLY A 605 -0.17 -2.19 18.37
C GLY A 605 -0.53 -0.88 19.05
N PHE A 606 -0.41 0.27 18.41
CA PHE A 606 -0.90 1.52 18.97
C PHE A 606 -2.24 1.94 18.38
N ASN A 607 -2.93 2.85 19.06
CA ASN A 607 -4.34 3.12 18.79
C ASN A 607 -4.57 4.00 17.54
N THR A 608 -3.64 4.90 17.24
CA THR A 608 -3.74 5.86 16.14
C THR A 608 -2.42 6.02 15.40
N ASN A 609 -2.44 6.27 14.10
CA ASN A 609 -1.25 6.64 13.33
C ASN A 609 -0.79 8.07 13.58
N GLU A 610 -1.63 8.91 14.16
CA GLU A 610 -1.32 10.32 14.38
C GLU A 610 -0.61 10.52 15.71
N PHE A 611 0.69 10.75 15.62
CA PHE A 611 1.51 11.16 16.76
C PHE A 611 1.47 12.68 16.91
N ASN A 612 1.77 13.13 18.10
CA ASN A 612 1.87 14.54 18.42
C ASN A 612 3.33 14.98 18.58
N GLY A 613 3.55 16.28 18.49
CA GLY A 613 4.87 16.87 18.66
C GLY A 613 4.84 18.38 18.63
N GLY A 614 6.02 18.99 18.72
CA GLY A 614 6.16 20.45 18.81
C GLY A 614 6.01 21.01 20.20
N CYS A 615 5.84 20.16 21.21
CA CYS A 615 5.84 20.48 22.63
C CYS A 615 7.08 19.89 23.30
N ASN A 616 7.41 20.31 24.50
CA ASN A 616 8.60 19.87 25.20
C ASN A 616 8.28 19.25 26.57
N PRO A 617 8.71 17.99 26.82
CA PRO A 617 9.34 17.07 25.86
C PRO A 617 8.30 16.33 25.01
N ALA A 618 8.59 16.20 23.72
CA ALA A 618 7.74 15.48 22.77
C ALA A 618 8.05 13.98 22.70
N ALA A 619 9.15 13.53 23.26
CA ALA A 619 9.51 12.12 23.39
C ALA A 619 10.53 11.95 24.51
N GLN A 620 10.53 10.79 25.15
CA GLN A 620 11.50 10.47 26.20
C GLN A 620 11.88 9.00 26.16
N ALA A 621 13.10 8.72 26.66
CA ALA A 621 13.54 7.38 27.00
C ALA A 621 13.61 7.24 28.53
N ASP A 622 13.22 6.08 29.06
CA ASP A 622 13.45 5.79 30.49
C ASP A 622 14.83 5.12 30.73
N ASP A 623 15.17 4.93 31.99
CA ASP A 623 16.44 4.30 32.40
C ASP A 623 16.55 2.82 31.98
N GLN A 624 15.45 2.19 31.56
CA GLN A 624 15.41 0.83 31.06
C GLN A 624 15.54 0.77 29.53
N GLY A 625 15.68 1.93 28.87
CA GLY A 625 15.77 2.06 27.42
C GLY A 625 14.43 1.93 26.69
N ASN A 626 13.30 2.05 27.39
CA ASN A 626 12.01 2.14 26.73
C ASN A 626 11.80 3.55 26.19
N PHE A 627 11.29 3.64 24.98
CA PHE A 627 10.92 4.88 24.30
C PHE A 627 9.43 5.16 24.50
N TYR A 628 9.11 6.45 24.69
CA TYR A 628 7.76 6.94 24.90
C TYR A 628 7.48 8.08 23.93
N PHE A 629 6.31 8.03 23.27
CA PHE A 629 5.87 9.03 22.29
C PHE A 629 4.41 9.41 22.52
N PRO A 630 4.03 10.71 22.53
CA PRO A 630 2.64 11.12 22.65
C PRO A 630 1.92 10.96 21.33
N SER A 631 0.64 10.60 21.40
CA SER A 631 -0.23 10.50 20.23
C SER A 631 -1.60 11.13 20.52
N LEU A 632 -2.46 11.17 19.50
CA LEU A 632 -3.85 11.63 19.66
C LEU A 632 -4.71 10.65 20.47
N ASP A 633 -4.24 9.43 20.70
CA ASP A 633 -4.95 8.44 21.52
C ASP A 633 -3.96 7.65 22.37
N GLY A 634 -3.39 8.32 23.36
CA GLY A 634 -2.51 7.74 24.36
C GLY A 634 -1.02 8.06 24.19
N ILE A 635 -0.21 7.51 25.08
CA ILE A 635 1.26 7.54 25.02
C ILE A 635 1.74 6.17 24.59
N VAL A 636 2.30 6.10 23.40
CA VAL A 636 2.88 4.86 22.86
C VAL A 636 4.25 4.63 23.50
N TYR A 637 4.48 3.43 24.01
CA TYR A 637 5.79 3.06 24.56
C TYR A 637 6.21 1.65 24.17
N PHE A 638 7.51 1.45 24.00
CA PHE A 638 8.13 0.19 23.65
C PHE A 638 9.63 0.20 23.97
N ASN A 639 10.23 -0.98 23.99
CA ASN A 639 11.69 -1.12 24.06
C ASN A 639 12.24 -1.32 22.64
N PRO A 640 13.01 -0.38 22.08
CA PRO A 640 13.56 -0.49 20.73
C PRO A 640 14.47 -1.71 20.53
N GLY A 641 15.19 -2.14 21.59
CA GLY A 641 16.03 -3.33 21.55
C GLY A 641 15.25 -4.66 21.43
N ARG A 642 13.94 -4.64 21.72
CA ARG A 642 13.04 -5.80 21.57
C ARG A 642 12.25 -5.77 20.26
N VAL A 643 12.31 -4.67 19.52
CA VAL A 643 11.61 -4.57 18.23
C VAL A 643 12.52 -5.12 17.13
N HIS A 644 12.19 -6.31 16.69
CA HIS A 644 12.81 -6.95 15.53
C HIS A 644 11.82 -6.90 14.37
N PRO A 645 11.91 -5.89 13.48
CA PRO A 645 11.00 -5.78 12.35
C PRO A 645 11.07 -7.02 11.48
N GLU A 646 9.90 -7.54 11.09
CA GLU A 646 9.84 -8.57 10.06
C GLU A 646 10.26 -7.95 8.74
N MET A 647 11.37 -8.43 8.18
CA MET A 647 11.88 -7.96 6.91
C MET A 647 11.40 -8.88 5.78
N PRO A 648 11.08 -8.35 4.60
CA PRO A 648 10.69 -9.15 3.43
C PRO A 648 11.92 -9.82 2.81
N ASP A 649 12.58 -10.72 3.56
CA ASP A 649 13.84 -11.39 3.18
C ASP A 649 13.64 -12.59 2.23
N ARG A 650 12.38 -13.07 2.04
CA ARG A 650 12.09 -14.22 1.22
C ARG A 650 12.22 -13.92 -0.27
N PRO A 651 12.54 -14.92 -1.12
CA PRO A 651 12.64 -14.73 -2.56
C PRO A 651 11.34 -14.24 -3.20
N ILE A 652 11.44 -13.73 -4.42
CA ILE A 652 10.29 -13.48 -5.29
C ILE A 652 9.95 -14.78 -6.00
N PHE A 653 8.69 -15.19 -5.99
CA PHE A 653 8.18 -16.36 -6.68
C PHE A 653 7.26 -15.94 -7.83
N VAL A 654 7.37 -16.62 -8.97
CA VAL A 654 6.42 -16.45 -10.07
C VAL A 654 5.36 -17.53 -9.96
N ASP A 655 4.14 -17.13 -9.72
CA ASP A 655 2.99 -18.02 -9.64
C ASP A 655 2.50 -18.43 -11.02
N ASP A 656 2.34 -17.44 -11.89
CA ASP A 656 1.90 -17.64 -13.25
C ASP A 656 2.54 -16.62 -14.18
N LEU A 657 2.80 -17.06 -15.38
CA LEU A 657 3.19 -16.23 -16.50
C LEU A 657 2.25 -16.58 -17.67
N PHE A 658 1.48 -15.61 -18.14
CA PHE A 658 0.59 -15.79 -19.28
C PHE A 658 0.93 -14.80 -20.39
N ALA A 659 1.02 -15.29 -21.60
CA ALA A 659 0.93 -14.45 -22.79
C ALA A 659 -0.45 -14.70 -23.42
N ASP A 660 -1.30 -13.69 -23.38
CA ASP A 660 -2.74 -13.78 -23.68
C ASP A 660 -3.43 -14.85 -22.82
N SER A 661 -3.77 -15.99 -23.40
CA SER A 661 -4.40 -17.10 -22.69
C SER A 661 -3.44 -18.31 -22.52
N VAL A 662 -2.19 -18.20 -22.96
CA VAL A 662 -1.22 -19.29 -22.92
C VAL A 662 -0.34 -19.15 -21.71
N ARG A 663 -0.32 -20.18 -20.86
CA ARG A 663 0.61 -20.25 -19.72
C ARG A 663 2.01 -20.60 -20.19
N LEU A 664 3.01 -19.85 -19.72
CA LEU A 664 4.42 -19.99 -20.04
C LEU A 664 5.24 -20.40 -18.82
N ASP A 665 6.41 -21.01 -19.05
CA ASP A 665 7.37 -21.29 -17.97
C ASP A 665 8.36 -20.13 -17.83
N TYR A 666 8.29 -19.39 -16.74
CA TYR A 666 9.13 -18.20 -16.48
C TYR A 666 10.65 -18.49 -16.46
N ARG A 667 11.06 -19.78 -16.37
CA ARG A 667 12.48 -20.20 -16.32
C ARG A 667 13.13 -20.26 -17.69
N THR A 668 12.34 -20.23 -18.74
CA THR A 668 12.82 -20.32 -20.13
C THR A 668 12.51 -19.02 -20.87
N THR A 669 13.37 -18.66 -21.81
CA THR A 669 13.10 -17.53 -22.69
C THR A 669 12.01 -17.90 -23.66
N HIS A 670 10.93 -17.15 -23.68
CA HIS A 670 9.81 -17.38 -24.58
C HIS A 670 9.82 -16.41 -25.74
N THR A 671 9.39 -16.94 -26.88
CA THR A 671 9.17 -16.15 -28.08
C THR A 671 7.68 -15.85 -28.18
N LEU A 672 7.31 -14.58 -28.06
CA LEU A 672 5.92 -14.10 -28.16
C LEU A 672 5.59 -13.78 -29.60
N LYS A 673 4.31 -13.97 -29.96
CA LYS A 673 3.79 -13.58 -31.26
C LYS A 673 3.83 -12.06 -31.43
N PRO A 674 3.97 -11.57 -32.66
CA PRO A 674 4.03 -10.12 -32.90
C PRO A 674 2.72 -9.37 -32.58
N ASP A 675 1.61 -10.09 -32.49
CA ASP A 675 0.26 -9.59 -32.22
C ASP A 675 -0.26 -9.93 -30.82
N PHE A 676 0.64 -10.36 -29.91
CA PHE A 676 0.23 -10.61 -28.53
C PHE A 676 -0.37 -9.31 -27.91
N GLN A 677 -1.42 -9.48 -27.12
CA GLN A 677 -2.14 -8.36 -26.54
C GLN A 677 -1.58 -7.97 -25.16
N ARG A 678 -1.26 -8.98 -24.35
CA ARG A 678 -0.76 -8.75 -22.99
C ARG A 678 0.05 -9.92 -22.46
N LEU A 679 1.05 -9.57 -21.68
CA LEU A 679 1.81 -10.48 -20.84
C LEU A 679 1.43 -10.20 -19.39
N ILE A 680 0.97 -11.23 -18.68
CA ILE A 680 0.59 -11.14 -17.26
C ILE A 680 1.56 -11.99 -16.47
N VAL A 681 2.14 -11.38 -15.44
CA VAL A 681 3.03 -12.05 -14.49
C VAL A 681 2.43 -11.91 -13.10
N ASP A 682 2.02 -13.01 -12.51
CA ASP A 682 1.58 -13.06 -11.12
C ASP A 682 2.76 -13.48 -10.24
N ILE A 683 3.17 -12.62 -9.33
CA ILE A 683 4.28 -12.86 -8.41
C ILE A 683 3.80 -12.95 -6.97
N ALA A 684 4.48 -13.72 -6.15
CA ALA A 684 4.26 -13.83 -4.72
C ALA A 684 5.57 -13.68 -3.95
N THR A 685 5.49 -13.15 -2.74
CA THR A 685 6.58 -13.16 -1.77
C THR A 685 5.99 -13.20 -0.37
N PRO A 686 6.29 -14.22 0.44
CA PRO A 686 5.77 -14.32 1.79
C PRO A 686 6.25 -13.17 2.66
N PHE A 687 5.29 -12.43 3.19
CA PHE A 687 5.53 -11.34 4.12
C PHE A 687 4.23 -11.05 4.89
N TYR A 688 4.28 -11.15 6.23
CA TYR A 688 3.12 -10.98 7.11
C TYR A 688 3.17 -9.69 7.92
N GLY A 689 4.23 -8.90 7.75
CA GLY A 689 4.39 -7.59 8.34
C GLY A 689 3.47 -6.52 7.70
N PRO A 690 3.61 -5.26 8.11
CA PRO A 690 2.86 -4.14 7.51
C PRO A 690 3.11 -4.06 6.00
N GLU A 691 2.03 -3.92 5.23
CA GLU A 691 2.06 -3.98 3.76
C GLU A 691 2.97 -2.90 3.15
N GLU A 692 3.02 -1.73 3.76
CA GLU A 692 3.83 -0.59 3.33
C GLU A 692 5.34 -0.89 3.35
N ASN A 693 5.77 -1.90 4.13
CA ASN A 693 7.17 -2.31 4.19
C ASN A 693 7.58 -3.28 3.09
N LEU A 694 6.63 -3.71 2.25
CA LEU A 694 6.90 -4.55 1.10
C LEU A 694 6.94 -3.72 -0.18
N SER A 695 8.12 -3.27 -0.56
CA SER A 695 8.36 -2.57 -1.83
C SER A 695 8.73 -3.55 -2.92
N LEU A 696 7.80 -3.76 -3.85
CA LEU A 696 7.99 -4.55 -5.08
C LEU A 696 7.92 -3.62 -6.27
N GLU A 697 8.91 -3.66 -7.14
CA GLU A 697 9.00 -2.82 -8.33
C GLU A 697 9.43 -3.62 -9.55
N TYR A 698 9.04 -3.18 -10.73
CA TYR A 698 9.44 -3.80 -11.99
C TYR A 698 9.86 -2.76 -13.03
N THR A 699 10.67 -3.20 -13.98
CA THR A 699 11.03 -2.44 -15.17
C THR A 699 11.27 -3.38 -16.36
N LEU A 700 11.09 -2.87 -17.56
CA LEU A 700 11.41 -3.56 -18.82
C LEU A 700 12.80 -3.17 -19.37
N ASP A 701 13.49 -2.26 -18.72
CA ASP A 701 14.79 -1.78 -19.19
C ASP A 701 15.88 -2.09 -18.17
N SER A 702 16.86 -2.87 -18.59
CA SER A 702 18.02 -3.22 -17.76
C SER A 702 19.04 -2.07 -17.62
N ASN A 703 18.93 -1.01 -18.42
CA ASN A 703 19.92 0.08 -18.50
C ASN A 703 19.53 1.32 -17.66
N GLY A 704 18.83 1.14 -16.56
CA GLY A 704 18.46 2.24 -15.65
C GLY A 704 17.12 2.88 -15.97
N GLY A 705 16.23 2.15 -16.65
CA GLY A 705 14.84 2.56 -16.87
C GLY A 705 14.11 2.87 -15.59
N LYS A 706 12.99 3.57 -15.72
CA LYS A 706 12.12 3.91 -14.59
C LYS A 706 11.52 2.64 -13.99
N TRP A 707 11.60 2.51 -12.68
CA TRP A 707 10.93 1.45 -11.92
C TRP A 707 9.47 1.83 -11.62
N TYR A 708 8.59 0.85 -11.76
CA TYR A 708 7.16 0.98 -11.50
C TYR A 708 6.78 0.08 -10.34
N PRO A 709 5.92 0.52 -9.43
CA PRO A 709 5.44 -0.35 -8.36
C PRO A 709 4.64 -1.51 -8.94
N VAL A 710 4.74 -2.67 -8.30
CA VAL A 710 3.86 -3.82 -8.56
C VAL A 710 2.54 -3.60 -7.84
N ASP A 711 1.44 -3.93 -8.50
CA ASP A 711 0.11 -3.82 -7.90
C ASP A 711 0.00 -4.65 -6.60
N ARG A 712 -0.91 -4.26 -5.71
CA ARG A 712 -1.12 -4.92 -4.42
C ARG A 712 -1.44 -6.42 -4.55
N ASP A 713 -2.12 -6.80 -5.61
CA ASP A 713 -2.42 -8.20 -5.95
C ASP A 713 -1.21 -8.97 -6.52
N GLY A 714 -0.01 -8.36 -6.59
CA GLY A 714 1.21 -8.96 -7.11
C GLY A 714 1.18 -9.21 -8.61
N ARG A 715 0.30 -8.51 -9.34
CA ARG A 715 0.15 -8.66 -10.78
C ARG A 715 0.91 -7.59 -11.53
N ILE A 716 1.69 -8.02 -12.51
CA ILE A 716 2.34 -7.16 -13.48
C ILE A 716 1.67 -7.41 -14.83
N THR A 717 1.12 -6.37 -15.43
CA THR A 717 0.50 -6.45 -16.74
C THR A 717 1.29 -5.60 -17.73
N ILE A 718 1.81 -6.24 -18.76
CA ILE A 718 2.55 -5.59 -19.85
C ILE A 718 1.71 -5.77 -21.11
N ASN A 719 1.32 -4.65 -21.69
CA ASN A 719 0.59 -4.63 -22.96
C ASN A 719 1.55 -4.86 -24.14
N THR A 720 0.99 -4.85 -25.34
CA THR A 720 1.71 -5.01 -26.62
C THR A 720 3.03 -4.23 -26.64
N LEU A 721 4.11 -4.89 -27.01
CA LEU A 721 5.44 -4.33 -27.17
C LEU A 721 5.90 -4.43 -28.64
N PRO A 722 6.75 -3.53 -29.11
CA PRO A 722 7.44 -3.67 -30.37
C PRO A 722 8.24 -4.97 -30.43
N HIS A 723 8.60 -5.41 -31.66
CA HIS A 723 9.49 -6.56 -31.80
C HIS A 723 10.88 -6.27 -31.19
N GLY A 724 11.42 -7.25 -30.50
CA GLY A 724 12.71 -7.11 -29.83
C GLY A 724 12.90 -8.10 -28.70
N LYS A 725 14.07 -8.04 -28.09
CA LYS A 725 14.39 -8.83 -26.88
C LYS A 725 14.19 -7.98 -25.65
N TYR A 726 13.47 -8.51 -24.69
CA TYR A 726 13.12 -7.82 -23.45
C TYR A 726 13.51 -8.65 -22.24
N ALA A 727 13.86 -7.99 -21.17
CA ALA A 727 13.98 -8.57 -19.84
C ALA A 727 13.08 -7.78 -18.88
N LEU A 728 12.06 -8.43 -18.36
CA LEU A 728 11.28 -7.92 -17.24
C LEU A 728 12.12 -8.14 -15.98
N LEU A 729 12.62 -7.06 -15.44
CA LEU A 729 13.33 -7.06 -14.16
C LEU A 729 12.35 -6.73 -13.05
N ILE A 730 12.34 -7.54 -12.02
CA ILE A 730 11.53 -7.36 -10.83
C ILE A 730 12.50 -7.27 -9.66
N ARG A 731 12.29 -6.29 -8.78
CA ARG A 731 13.08 -6.16 -7.57
C ARG A 731 12.20 -5.99 -6.35
N LYS A 732 12.71 -6.45 -5.25
CA LYS A 732 12.10 -6.31 -3.93
C LYS A 732 13.14 -5.79 -2.95
N ASN A 733 12.80 -4.78 -2.19
CA ASN A 733 13.66 -4.34 -1.08
C ASN A 733 13.54 -5.33 0.09
N ASN A 734 14.66 -5.84 0.57
CA ASN A 734 14.72 -6.81 1.68
C ASN A 734 14.90 -6.15 3.04
N GLY A 735 14.99 -4.83 3.13
CA GLY A 735 15.24 -4.12 4.37
C GLY A 735 15.15 -2.62 4.22
N SER A 736 15.72 -1.92 5.19
CA SER A 736 15.74 -0.45 5.24
C SER A 736 17.03 0.15 4.62
N GLU A 737 17.77 -0.59 3.81
CA GLU A 737 19.04 -0.14 3.19
C GLU A 737 18.89 -0.05 1.67
N GLU A 738 19.50 0.95 1.05
CA GLU A 738 19.35 1.24 -0.40
C GLU A 738 19.81 0.09 -1.30
N ASN A 739 20.78 -0.71 -0.90
CA ASN A 739 21.33 -1.78 -1.75
C ASN A 739 20.85 -3.19 -1.39
N SER A 740 19.85 -3.29 -0.54
CA SER A 740 19.31 -4.58 -0.09
C SER A 740 18.15 -5.05 -0.97
N PHE A 741 18.44 -5.36 -2.26
CA PHE A 741 17.43 -5.84 -3.18
C PHE A 741 17.59 -7.31 -3.54
N THR A 742 16.47 -8.02 -3.55
CA THR A 742 16.35 -9.29 -4.29
C THR A 742 15.87 -8.98 -5.69
N HIS A 743 16.57 -9.51 -6.69
CA HIS A 743 16.27 -9.32 -8.10
C HIS A 743 15.78 -10.61 -8.75
N MET A 744 14.83 -10.47 -9.65
CA MET A 744 14.36 -11.52 -10.55
C MET A 744 14.28 -10.98 -11.96
N ALA A 745 14.62 -11.82 -12.96
CA ALA A 745 14.54 -11.45 -14.36
C ALA A 745 13.77 -12.52 -15.14
N ILE A 746 12.85 -12.08 -15.99
CA ILE A 746 12.10 -12.92 -16.94
C ILE A 746 12.42 -12.42 -18.33
N ALA A 747 13.09 -13.26 -19.13
CA ALA A 747 13.48 -12.91 -20.50
C ALA A 747 12.44 -13.40 -21.50
N PHE A 748 12.12 -12.57 -22.48
CA PHE A 748 11.26 -12.94 -23.60
C PHE A 748 11.62 -12.16 -24.85
N GLU A 749 11.21 -12.66 -25.99
CA GLU A 749 11.47 -12.05 -27.29
C GLU A 749 10.15 -11.90 -28.05
N VAL A 750 9.85 -10.71 -28.51
CA VAL A 750 8.71 -10.45 -29.38
C VAL A 750 9.14 -10.58 -30.82
N GLN A 751 8.52 -11.49 -31.55
CA GLN A 751 8.82 -11.70 -32.97
C GLN A 751 8.41 -10.48 -33.79
N PRO A 752 9.17 -10.16 -34.86
CA PRO A 752 8.70 -9.20 -35.82
C PRO A 752 7.49 -9.76 -36.61
N HIS A 753 6.59 -8.91 -36.98
CA HIS A 753 5.55 -9.28 -37.94
C HIS A 753 6.20 -9.81 -39.22
N TRP A 754 5.56 -10.82 -39.85
CA TRP A 754 6.07 -11.45 -41.06
C TRP A 754 6.47 -10.44 -42.13
N TYR A 755 5.74 -9.30 -42.20
CA TYR A 755 6.03 -8.21 -43.13
C TYR A 755 7.20 -7.27 -42.67
N ASN A 756 7.71 -7.40 -41.43
CA ASN A 756 8.89 -6.70 -40.91
C ASN A 756 10.13 -7.60 -40.88
N THR A 757 10.06 -8.79 -41.44
CA THR A 757 11.20 -9.69 -41.53
C THR A 757 12.08 -9.35 -42.75
N TRP A 758 13.38 -9.59 -42.61
CA TRP A 758 14.29 -9.41 -43.75
C TRP A 758 13.89 -10.26 -44.98
N LEU A 759 13.28 -11.45 -44.72
CA LEU A 759 12.76 -12.33 -45.77
C LEU A 759 11.61 -11.67 -46.53
N PHE A 760 10.71 -10.98 -45.84
CA PHE A 760 9.63 -10.23 -46.49
C PHE A 760 10.15 -9.09 -47.33
N PHE A 761 11.10 -8.32 -46.80
CA PHE A 761 11.74 -7.23 -47.59
C PHE A 761 12.52 -7.78 -48.73
N ALA A 762 13.23 -8.91 -48.55
CA ALA A 762 13.89 -9.61 -49.66
C ALA A 762 12.88 -10.07 -50.72
N LEU A 763 11.73 -10.63 -50.30
CA LEU A 763 10.67 -11.11 -51.19
C LEU A 763 10.00 -9.90 -51.92
N VAL A 764 9.74 -8.82 -51.20
CA VAL A 764 9.25 -7.56 -51.79
C VAL A 764 10.26 -7.00 -52.77
N ALA A 765 11.56 -6.94 -52.39
CA ALA A 765 12.60 -6.50 -53.30
C ALA A 765 12.73 -7.40 -54.53
N LEU A 766 12.58 -8.71 -54.35
CA LEU A 766 12.63 -9.68 -55.43
C LEU A 766 11.38 -9.57 -56.34
N THR A 767 10.20 -9.38 -55.73
CA THR A 767 8.95 -9.14 -56.50
C THR A 767 8.99 -7.80 -57.23
N CYS A 768 9.44 -6.74 -56.54
CA CYS A 768 9.66 -5.42 -57.17
C CYS A 768 10.71 -5.50 -58.30
N GLY A 769 11.84 -6.19 -58.05
CA GLY A 769 12.88 -6.43 -59.07
C GLY A 769 12.35 -7.25 -60.24
N SER A 770 11.55 -8.31 -59.95
CA SER A 770 10.92 -9.13 -61.00
C SER A 770 9.88 -8.32 -61.77
N LEU A 771 9.09 -7.49 -61.10
CA LEU A 771 8.11 -6.60 -61.73
C LEU A 771 8.83 -5.53 -62.58
N LEU A 772 9.89 -4.93 -62.06
CA LEU A 772 10.72 -3.98 -62.82
C LEU A 772 11.36 -4.66 -64.00
N PHE A 773 11.88 -5.90 -63.84
CA PHE A 773 12.42 -6.67 -64.95
C PHE A 773 11.35 -6.99 -65.97
N LEU A 774 10.16 -7.39 -65.52
CA LEU A 774 9.05 -7.65 -66.39
C LEU A 774 8.58 -6.38 -67.10
N LEU A 775 8.47 -5.26 -66.37
CA LEU A 775 8.14 -3.97 -66.94
C LEU A 775 9.23 -3.48 -67.93
N PHE A 776 10.51 -3.71 -67.56
CA PHE A 776 11.61 -3.44 -68.46
C PHE A 776 11.56 -4.31 -69.73
N ARG A 777 11.23 -5.61 -69.59
CA ARG A 777 10.99 -6.51 -70.72
C ARG A 777 9.79 -6.12 -71.55
N ILE A 778 8.66 -5.76 -70.86
CA ILE A 778 7.47 -5.26 -71.57
C ILE A 778 7.77 -3.93 -72.25
N ARG A 779 8.42 -3.03 -71.55
CA ARG A 779 8.79 -1.74 -72.11
C ARG A 779 9.78 -1.87 -73.29
N THR A 780 10.74 -2.78 -73.15
CA THR A 780 11.66 -3.08 -74.28
C THR A 780 10.92 -3.68 -75.44
N ARG A 781 9.96 -4.55 -75.21
CA ARG A 781 9.08 -5.12 -76.28
C ARG A 781 8.13 -4.08 -76.87
N ILE A 782 7.64 -3.13 -76.00
CA ILE A 782 6.74 -2.06 -76.44
C ILE A 782 7.58 -0.99 -77.18
N LEU A 783 8.77 -0.66 -76.68
CA LEU A 783 9.69 0.24 -77.40
C LEU A 783 10.12 -0.30 -78.74
N LEU A 784 10.38 -1.60 -78.86
CA LEU A 784 10.64 -2.26 -80.14
C LEU A 784 9.42 -2.26 -81.03
N ARG A 785 8.21 -2.28 -80.47
CA ARG A 785 6.93 -2.13 -81.19
C ARG A 785 6.51 -0.67 -81.43
N GLN A 786 6.90 0.22 -80.48
CA GLN A 786 6.57 1.66 -80.55
C GLN A 786 7.44 2.42 -81.57
N ASN A 787 8.71 2.02 -81.78
CA ASN A 787 9.52 2.57 -82.85
C ASN A 787 8.88 2.40 -84.26
N VAL A 788 7.89 1.57 -84.40
CA VAL A 788 7.10 1.40 -85.63
C VAL A 788 5.78 2.23 -85.59
N ARG A 789 5.28 2.60 -84.35
CA ARG A 789 4.00 3.34 -84.23
C ARG A 789 4.14 4.81 -83.82
N LEU A 790 5.28 5.24 -83.40
CA LEU A 790 5.50 6.60 -82.83
C LEU A 790 5.59 7.74 -83.77
N GLN A 791 5.46 7.44 -85.02
CA GLN A 791 5.35 8.49 -86.05
C GLN A 791 3.92 8.93 -86.37
N MET A 792 2.89 8.35 -85.73
CA MET A 792 1.50 8.71 -86.01
C MET A 792 0.64 9.28 -84.88
N LYS A 793 1.17 9.48 -83.67
CA LYS A 793 0.34 9.99 -82.60
C LYS A 793 1.05 10.98 -81.62
N VAL A 794 1.66 11.97 -82.16
CA VAL A 794 2.26 13.05 -81.35
C VAL A 794 1.29 14.20 -81.03
N ASP A 795 0.18 14.28 -81.73
CA ASP A 795 -0.63 15.50 -81.62
C ASP A 795 -1.89 15.50 -80.82
N GLU A 796 -2.22 14.40 -80.05
CA GLU A 796 -3.58 14.32 -79.45
C GLU A 796 -3.68 14.25 -77.92
N ARG A 797 -2.58 14.29 -77.10
CA ARG A 797 -2.75 14.26 -75.68
C ARG A 797 -1.79 15.16 -74.85
N THR A 798 -1.95 16.45 -75.00
CA THR A 798 -1.35 17.39 -74.03
C THR A 798 -2.36 18.03 -73.07
N SER A 799 -3.63 17.64 -73.18
CA SER A 799 -4.69 18.39 -72.46
C SER A 799 -5.28 17.77 -71.20
N GLU A 800 -5.00 16.53 -70.81
CA GLU A 800 -5.67 15.90 -69.69
C GLU A 800 -4.89 15.71 -68.39
N LEU A 801 -3.63 16.11 -68.37
CA LEU A 801 -2.75 15.83 -67.24
C LEU A 801 -2.66 16.93 -66.19
N GLU A 802 -3.26 18.08 -66.42
CA GLU A 802 -3.15 19.24 -65.50
C GLU A 802 -4.20 19.26 -64.40
N GLN A 803 -5.29 18.48 -64.46
CA GLN A 803 -6.37 18.60 -63.46
C GLN A 803 -6.24 17.74 -62.19
N SER A 804 -5.42 16.70 -62.19
CA SER A 804 -5.36 15.80 -61.01
C SER A 804 -4.38 16.21 -59.93
N THR A 805 -3.39 17.06 -60.24
CA THR A 805 -2.33 17.44 -59.31
C THR A 805 -2.76 18.58 -58.39
N MET A 806 -3.74 19.39 -58.82
CA MET A 806 -4.15 20.60 -58.08
C MET A 806 -4.90 20.33 -56.75
N ILE A 807 -5.55 19.19 -56.61
CA ILE A 807 -6.39 18.94 -55.41
C ILE A 807 -5.53 18.53 -54.21
N LYS A 808 -4.45 17.77 -54.41
CA LYS A 808 -3.57 17.33 -53.30
C LYS A 808 -2.72 18.45 -52.70
N GLU A 809 -2.27 19.37 -53.61
CA GLU A 809 -1.44 20.52 -53.16
C GLU A 809 -2.27 21.58 -52.43
N ARG A 810 -3.58 21.68 -52.73
CA ARG A 810 -4.48 22.65 -52.10
C ARG A 810 -4.79 22.34 -50.66
N LEU A 811 -4.96 21.05 -50.30
CA LEU A 811 -5.21 20.61 -48.92
C LEU A 811 -3.97 20.79 -48.01
N LEU A 812 -2.76 20.51 -48.51
CA LEU A 812 -1.51 20.73 -47.77
C LEU A 812 -1.24 22.24 -47.56
N SER A 813 -1.66 23.10 -48.51
CA SER A 813 -1.45 24.53 -48.41
C SER A 813 -2.30 25.17 -47.32
N VAL A 814 -3.54 24.73 -47.11
CA VAL A 814 -4.47 25.27 -46.09
C VAL A 814 -3.97 24.93 -44.69
N ILE A 815 -3.55 23.68 -44.46
CA ILE A 815 -2.99 23.25 -43.17
C ILE A 815 -1.70 24.00 -42.82
N MET A 816 -0.83 24.15 -43.79
CA MET A 816 0.44 24.86 -43.59
C MET A 816 0.25 26.37 -43.38
N HIS A 817 -0.84 26.94 -43.92
CA HIS A 817 -1.15 28.35 -43.71
C HIS A 817 -1.65 28.62 -42.30
N ASP A 818 -2.54 27.80 -41.77
CA ASP A 818 -3.20 28.03 -40.48
C ASP A 818 -2.30 27.66 -39.27
N LEU A 819 -1.30 26.79 -39.47
CA LEU A 819 -0.22 26.56 -38.53
C LEU A 819 0.89 27.61 -38.59
N ARG A 820 1.20 28.10 -39.81
CA ARG A 820 2.29 29.07 -40.02
C ARG A 820 2.00 30.39 -39.36
N SER A 821 0.75 30.87 -39.41
CA SER A 821 0.35 32.16 -38.87
C SER A 821 0.61 32.29 -37.34
N PRO A 822 0.13 31.41 -36.48
CA PRO A 822 0.41 31.51 -35.06
C PRO A 822 1.86 31.21 -34.71
N MET A 823 2.54 30.29 -35.42
CA MET A 823 3.98 30.02 -35.22
C MET A 823 4.84 31.23 -35.62
N PHE A 824 4.48 31.91 -36.69
CA PHE A 824 5.19 33.12 -37.13
C PHE A 824 4.98 34.29 -36.16
N SER A 825 3.76 34.46 -35.63
CA SER A 825 3.47 35.45 -34.58
C SER A 825 4.26 35.18 -33.31
N GLN A 826 4.40 33.91 -32.95
CA GLN A 826 5.21 33.51 -31.81
C GLN A 826 6.69 33.78 -32.01
N ALA A 827 7.22 33.47 -33.19
CA ALA A 827 8.60 33.78 -33.56
C ALA A 827 8.88 35.27 -33.52
N LEU A 828 7.98 36.11 -34.08
CA LEU A 828 8.09 37.58 -34.03
C LEU A 828 8.05 38.12 -32.59
N LEU A 829 7.22 37.58 -31.73
CA LEU A 829 7.16 37.96 -30.31
C LEU A 829 8.47 37.62 -29.59
N ILE A 830 9.04 36.44 -29.88
CA ILE A 830 10.33 36.01 -29.32
C ILE A 830 11.47 36.90 -29.82
N ASP A 831 11.47 37.19 -31.11
CA ASP A 831 12.49 38.07 -31.73
C ASP A 831 12.37 39.49 -31.20
N HIS A 832 11.16 39.98 -31.01
CA HIS A 832 10.90 41.29 -30.42
C HIS A 832 11.36 41.37 -28.97
N LEU A 833 11.11 40.32 -28.20
CA LEU A 833 11.61 40.15 -26.82
C LEU A 833 13.14 40.09 -26.80
N HIS A 834 13.74 39.29 -27.68
CA HIS A 834 15.19 39.12 -27.74
C HIS A 834 15.91 40.41 -28.11
N SER A 835 15.38 41.14 -29.11
CA SER A 835 16.01 42.36 -29.63
C SER A 835 15.83 43.58 -28.72
N ASN A 836 14.84 43.58 -27.82
CA ASN A 836 14.50 44.74 -27.00
C ASN A 836 14.43 44.46 -25.49
N TYR A 837 14.95 43.33 -25.03
CA TYR A 837 14.85 42.88 -23.64
C TYR A 837 15.20 43.97 -22.60
N HIS A 838 16.22 44.76 -22.87
CA HIS A 838 16.68 45.82 -21.97
C HIS A 838 15.82 47.11 -21.96
N LYS A 839 14.78 47.19 -22.78
CA LYS A 839 13.93 48.40 -22.93
C LYS A 839 12.56 48.21 -22.29
N PHE A 840 12.21 46.99 -21.87
CA PHE A 840 10.91 46.69 -21.29
C PHE A 840 10.93 46.83 -19.80
N SER A 841 9.86 47.34 -19.23
CA SER A 841 9.61 47.26 -17.78
C SER A 841 9.27 45.83 -17.37
N GLU A 842 9.41 45.55 -16.10
CA GLU A 842 9.07 44.21 -15.53
C GLU A 842 7.57 43.84 -15.78
N SER A 843 6.72 44.85 -15.87
CA SER A 843 5.30 44.72 -16.23
C SER A 843 5.12 44.34 -17.69
N ASP A 844 5.84 45.00 -18.61
CA ASP A 844 5.77 44.74 -20.05
C ASP A 844 6.33 43.36 -20.41
N LEU A 845 7.39 42.95 -19.71
CA LEU A 845 7.98 41.60 -19.86
C LEU A 845 6.99 40.50 -19.43
N ASN A 846 6.31 40.69 -18.31
CA ASN A 846 5.29 39.75 -17.87
C ASN A 846 4.11 39.65 -18.84
N GLU A 847 3.66 40.77 -19.41
CA GLU A 847 2.60 40.80 -20.41
C GLU A 847 3.01 40.06 -21.68
N LEU A 848 4.23 40.26 -22.14
CA LEU A 848 4.79 39.58 -23.31
C LEU A 848 5.01 38.06 -23.05
N PHE A 849 5.44 37.67 -21.86
CA PHE A 849 5.53 36.26 -21.51
C PHE A 849 4.16 35.59 -21.42
N VAL A 850 3.13 36.29 -20.92
CA VAL A 850 1.76 35.81 -20.94
C VAL A 850 1.29 35.60 -22.38
N LEU A 851 1.51 36.55 -23.28
CA LEU A 851 1.16 36.45 -24.71
C LEU A 851 1.86 35.27 -25.39
N LEU A 852 3.15 35.07 -25.09
CA LEU A 852 3.93 33.94 -25.61
C LEU A 852 3.39 32.59 -25.11
N LYS A 853 3.08 32.51 -23.83
CA LYS A 853 2.49 31.32 -23.23
C LYS A 853 1.12 31.01 -23.84
N ASP A 854 0.29 32.01 -23.99
CA ASP A 854 -1.06 31.84 -24.58
C ASP A 854 -0.98 31.43 -26.06
N SER A 855 -0.06 31.99 -26.82
CA SER A 855 0.21 31.58 -28.19
C SER A 855 0.69 30.13 -28.31
N ALA A 856 1.61 29.71 -27.43
CA ALA A 856 2.08 28.32 -27.37
C ALA A 856 0.96 27.33 -27.01
N ASN A 857 0.15 27.70 -26.03
CA ASN A 857 -1.01 26.91 -25.62
C ASN A 857 -2.04 26.76 -26.75
N ASN A 858 -2.27 27.82 -27.50
CA ASN A 858 -3.17 27.81 -28.67
C ASN A 858 -2.68 26.86 -29.76
N ILE A 859 -1.37 26.83 -30.05
CA ILE A 859 -0.78 25.93 -31.03
C ILE A 859 -0.90 24.46 -30.58
N CYS A 860 -0.57 24.17 -29.30
CA CYS A 860 -0.75 22.84 -28.73
C CYS A 860 -2.21 22.39 -28.76
N GLN A 861 -3.12 23.29 -28.44
CA GLN A 861 -4.54 23.04 -28.44
C GLN A 861 -5.07 22.72 -29.83
N PHE A 862 -4.73 23.54 -30.81
CA PHE A 862 -5.08 23.33 -32.22
C PHE A 862 -4.56 21.96 -32.72
N SER A 863 -3.31 21.64 -32.38
CA SER A 863 -2.72 20.34 -32.74
C SER A 863 -3.49 19.14 -32.15
N THR A 864 -3.88 19.25 -30.87
CA THR A 864 -4.64 18.20 -30.18
C THR A 864 -6.04 18.05 -30.75
N ASP A 865 -6.74 19.15 -30.98
CA ASP A 865 -8.10 19.15 -31.54
C ASP A 865 -8.09 18.58 -32.97
N PHE A 866 -7.05 18.90 -33.76
CA PHE A 866 -6.85 18.33 -35.09
C PHE A 866 -6.60 16.82 -35.07
N LEU A 867 -5.77 16.31 -34.14
CA LEU A 867 -5.52 14.88 -34.00
C LEU A 867 -6.80 14.11 -33.67
N ILE A 868 -7.63 14.65 -32.79
CA ILE A 868 -8.91 14.03 -32.42
C ILE A 868 -9.88 14.01 -33.62
N TRP A 869 -9.93 15.10 -34.40
CA TRP A 869 -10.71 15.14 -35.63
C TRP A 869 -10.19 14.14 -36.68
N TYR A 870 -8.88 14.09 -36.90
CA TYR A 870 -8.25 13.15 -37.81
C TYR A 870 -8.54 11.70 -37.44
N ASP A 871 -8.40 11.36 -36.17
CA ASP A 871 -8.76 10.03 -35.68
C ASP A 871 -10.25 9.76 -35.82
N SER A 872 -11.08 10.77 -35.62
CA SER A 872 -12.53 10.65 -35.82
C SER A 872 -12.94 10.39 -37.29
N GLN A 873 -12.10 10.71 -38.28
CA GLN A 873 -12.34 10.44 -39.69
C GLN A 873 -11.95 9.02 -40.14
N ARG A 874 -11.25 8.26 -39.30
CA ARG A 874 -10.84 6.88 -39.63
C ARG A 874 -12.04 5.92 -39.56
N LYS A 875 -12.10 5.01 -40.54
CA LYS A 875 -13.09 3.91 -40.52
C LYS A 875 -12.80 3.00 -39.31
N GLY A 876 -13.72 2.96 -38.35
CA GLY A 876 -13.59 2.16 -37.14
C GLY A 876 -13.46 2.96 -35.84
N PHE A 877 -13.60 4.26 -35.88
CA PHE A 877 -13.68 5.08 -34.68
C PHE A 877 -14.90 4.68 -33.83
N SER A 878 -14.69 4.32 -32.56
CA SER A 878 -15.75 3.99 -31.61
C SER A 878 -15.81 5.02 -30.48
N LEU A 879 -17.01 5.51 -30.20
CA LEU A 879 -17.27 6.42 -29.09
C LEU A 879 -17.18 5.67 -27.76
N ASN A 880 -16.48 6.23 -26.79
CA ASN A 880 -16.48 5.75 -25.41
C ASN A 880 -17.64 6.38 -24.63
N ARG A 881 -18.81 5.75 -24.70
CA ARG A 881 -20.03 6.29 -24.07
C ARG A 881 -20.08 5.97 -22.59
N GLU A 882 -20.13 6.99 -21.78
CA GLU A 882 -20.29 6.92 -20.33
C GLU A 882 -21.40 7.88 -19.84
N LYS A 883 -21.85 7.69 -18.62
CA LYS A 883 -22.76 8.64 -17.97
C LYS A 883 -21.98 9.88 -17.56
N VAL A 884 -22.31 11.00 -18.14
CA VAL A 884 -21.66 12.28 -17.90
C VAL A 884 -22.61 13.18 -17.16
N GLU A 885 -22.28 13.61 -15.97
CA GLU A 885 -23.00 14.66 -15.29
C GLU A 885 -22.62 16.02 -15.89
N LEU A 886 -23.62 16.71 -16.46
CA LEU A 886 -23.36 17.93 -17.21
C LEU A 886 -22.93 19.09 -16.34
N SER A 887 -23.38 19.17 -15.09
CA SER A 887 -23.00 20.24 -14.19
C SER A 887 -21.50 20.20 -13.90
N ASP A 888 -20.96 19.01 -13.67
CA ASP A 888 -19.54 18.82 -13.39
C ASP A 888 -18.69 19.02 -14.65
N LEU A 889 -19.10 18.42 -15.76
CA LEU A 889 -18.36 18.55 -17.00
C LEU A 889 -18.26 20.00 -17.46
N ILE A 890 -19.40 20.73 -17.46
CA ILE A 890 -19.45 22.11 -17.95
C ILE A 890 -18.61 23.00 -17.03
N LYS A 891 -18.74 22.89 -15.72
CA LYS A 891 -17.95 23.66 -14.77
C LYS A 891 -16.45 23.37 -14.94
N GLU A 892 -16.04 22.11 -14.94
CA GLU A 892 -14.65 21.69 -15.14
C GLU A 892 -14.07 22.27 -16.45
N THR A 893 -14.83 22.18 -17.52
CA THR A 893 -14.39 22.58 -18.87
C THR A 893 -14.33 24.09 -19.03
N THR A 894 -15.15 24.86 -18.27
CA THR A 894 -15.33 26.30 -18.48
C THR A 894 -14.64 27.19 -17.45
N VAL A 895 -14.09 26.63 -16.35
CA VAL A 895 -13.37 27.38 -15.28
C VAL A 895 -12.31 28.33 -15.83
N LEU A 896 -11.56 27.91 -16.85
CA LEU A 896 -10.54 28.75 -17.46
C LEU A 896 -11.17 29.97 -18.13
N TYR A 897 -12.29 29.77 -18.83
CA TYR A 897 -12.99 30.80 -19.59
C TYR A 897 -13.76 31.76 -18.70
N GLU A 898 -14.26 31.31 -17.56
CA GLU A 898 -14.79 32.17 -16.50
C GLU A 898 -13.73 33.17 -16.06
N ASN A 899 -12.53 32.72 -15.74
CA ASN A 899 -11.44 33.60 -15.35
C ASN A 899 -11.04 34.60 -16.46
N ILE A 900 -11.10 34.17 -17.73
CA ILE A 900 -10.83 35.04 -18.86
C ILE A 900 -11.95 36.06 -19.03
N ALA A 901 -13.22 35.66 -18.89
CA ALA A 901 -14.38 36.52 -18.97
C ALA A 901 -14.36 37.58 -17.84
N LEU A 902 -14.08 37.18 -16.62
CA LEU A 902 -13.93 38.09 -15.46
C LEU A 902 -12.83 39.13 -15.68
N ARG A 903 -11.68 38.72 -16.23
CA ARG A 903 -10.60 39.66 -16.57
C ARG A 903 -10.98 40.64 -17.69
N LYS A 904 -11.87 40.24 -18.57
CA LYS A 904 -12.44 41.10 -19.60
C LYS A 904 -13.58 41.99 -19.09
N GLY A 905 -13.99 41.84 -17.84
CA GLY A 905 -15.14 42.56 -17.24
C GLY A 905 -16.49 42.08 -17.77
N LEU A 906 -16.60 40.81 -18.14
CA LEU A 906 -17.81 40.16 -18.63
C LEU A 906 -18.47 39.38 -17.50
N ASP A 907 -19.79 39.41 -17.43
CA ASP A 907 -20.55 38.50 -16.56
C ASP A 907 -20.51 37.09 -17.11
N PHE A 908 -20.34 36.09 -16.24
CA PHE A 908 -20.27 34.71 -16.61
C PHE A 908 -21.13 33.86 -15.69
N ASN A 909 -22.20 33.29 -16.20
CA ASN A 909 -23.21 32.61 -15.39
C ASN A 909 -23.46 31.20 -15.87
N TRP A 910 -23.76 30.30 -14.91
CA TRP A 910 -24.23 28.96 -15.20
C TRP A 910 -25.65 28.73 -14.62
N ASP A 911 -26.52 28.16 -15.42
CA ASP A 911 -27.82 27.69 -15.00
C ASP A 911 -27.94 26.20 -15.41
N ILE A 912 -27.43 25.32 -14.57
CA ILE A 912 -27.30 23.90 -14.84
C ILE A 912 -27.84 23.12 -13.64
N PRO A 913 -28.97 22.43 -13.76
CA PRO A 913 -29.50 21.60 -12.69
C PRO A 913 -28.52 20.49 -12.30
N SER A 914 -28.28 20.29 -10.99
CA SER A 914 -27.54 19.17 -10.49
C SER A 914 -28.25 17.84 -10.77
N GLY A 915 -27.53 16.81 -11.20
CA GLY A 915 -28.07 15.50 -11.53
C GLY A 915 -28.59 15.37 -12.96
N LEU A 916 -28.32 16.33 -13.85
CA LEU A 916 -28.64 16.22 -15.27
C LEU A 916 -27.54 15.39 -15.97
N GLU A 917 -27.81 14.11 -16.22
CA GLU A 917 -26.87 13.15 -16.83
C GLU A 917 -27.14 12.95 -18.32
N LEU A 918 -26.08 12.93 -19.13
CA LEU A 918 -26.11 12.58 -20.56
C LEU A 918 -25.19 11.35 -20.80
N ILE A 919 -25.69 10.35 -21.54
CA ILE A 919 -24.83 9.23 -21.99
C ILE A 919 -24.09 9.67 -23.25
N SER A 920 -22.80 10.00 -23.10
CA SER A 920 -21.99 10.54 -24.20
C SER A 920 -20.52 10.21 -24.01
N ASP A 921 -19.69 10.55 -24.99
CA ASP A 921 -18.24 10.54 -24.84
C ASP A 921 -17.80 11.85 -24.15
N ARG A 922 -17.35 11.71 -22.90
CA ARG A 922 -16.95 12.85 -22.04
C ARG A 922 -15.94 13.76 -22.72
N ASN A 923 -14.93 13.18 -23.38
CA ASN A 923 -13.85 13.94 -24.00
C ASN A 923 -14.33 14.75 -25.21
N ILE A 924 -15.11 14.12 -26.07
CA ILE A 924 -15.65 14.80 -27.25
C ILE A 924 -16.64 15.89 -26.83
N LEU A 925 -17.49 15.60 -25.85
CA LEU A 925 -18.46 16.57 -25.33
C LEU A 925 -17.73 17.77 -24.68
N ALA A 926 -16.66 17.52 -23.93
CA ALA A 926 -15.83 18.59 -23.37
C ALA A 926 -15.22 19.50 -24.47
N ILE A 927 -14.76 18.92 -25.58
CA ILE A 927 -14.22 19.68 -26.72
C ILE A 927 -15.32 20.56 -27.33
N VAL A 928 -16.52 20.04 -27.53
CA VAL A 928 -17.65 20.80 -28.06
C VAL A 928 -17.98 21.99 -27.14
N ILE A 929 -18.17 21.73 -25.84
CA ILE A 929 -18.49 22.78 -24.86
C ILE A 929 -17.38 23.85 -24.83
N ARG A 930 -16.15 23.42 -24.76
CA ARG A 930 -14.99 24.31 -24.74
C ARG A 930 -14.95 25.24 -25.94
N ASN A 931 -15.11 24.71 -27.13
CA ASN A 931 -15.09 25.51 -28.35
C ASN A 931 -16.27 26.50 -28.45
N LEU A 932 -17.46 26.12 -27.94
CA LEU A 932 -18.60 27.03 -27.88
C LEU A 932 -18.33 28.19 -26.91
N VAL A 933 -17.79 27.88 -25.73
CA VAL A 933 -17.51 28.91 -24.71
C VAL A 933 -16.32 29.77 -25.09
N ASP A 934 -15.30 29.21 -25.73
CA ASP A 934 -14.17 29.97 -26.29
C ASP A 934 -14.65 31.02 -27.30
N ASN A 935 -15.51 30.61 -28.21
CA ASN A 935 -16.13 31.53 -29.19
C ASN A 935 -16.92 32.64 -28.49
N ALA A 936 -17.74 32.29 -27.49
CA ALA A 936 -18.55 33.25 -26.72
C ALA A 936 -17.65 34.28 -26.03
N VAL A 937 -16.59 33.84 -25.33
CA VAL A 937 -15.63 34.72 -24.63
C VAL A 937 -14.81 35.56 -25.61
N LYS A 938 -14.47 34.99 -26.78
CA LYS A 938 -13.67 35.66 -27.81
C LYS A 938 -14.43 36.81 -28.47
N TYR A 939 -15.70 36.60 -28.77
CA TYR A 939 -16.50 37.56 -29.56
C TYR A 939 -17.35 38.48 -28.72
N THR A 940 -17.33 38.36 -27.39
CA THR A 940 -18.00 39.29 -26.44
C THR A 940 -17.00 40.30 -25.90
N ARG A 941 -17.34 41.58 -26.02
CA ARG A 941 -16.52 42.70 -25.50
C ARG A 941 -17.13 43.35 -24.27
N THR A 942 -18.45 43.42 -24.21
CA THR A 942 -19.23 43.99 -23.10
C THR A 942 -20.47 43.17 -22.90
N GLY A 943 -20.95 43.05 -21.65
CA GLY A 943 -22.09 42.22 -21.27
C GLY A 943 -21.65 40.88 -20.68
N GLY A 944 -22.31 39.80 -21.07
CA GLY A 944 -22.06 38.52 -20.42
C GLY A 944 -22.23 37.28 -21.28
N ILE A 945 -21.92 36.17 -20.67
CA ILE A 945 -22.05 34.82 -21.23
C ILE A 945 -22.85 33.98 -20.24
N ASP A 946 -23.95 33.40 -20.73
CA ASP A 946 -24.82 32.51 -19.98
C ASP A 946 -24.72 31.09 -20.54
N ILE A 947 -24.43 30.14 -19.67
CA ILE A 947 -24.35 28.73 -20.03
C ILE A 947 -25.48 28.02 -19.27
N SER A 948 -26.37 27.36 -20.01
CA SER A 948 -27.46 26.60 -19.39
C SER A 948 -27.57 25.20 -19.97
N ALA A 949 -28.00 24.27 -19.16
CA ALA A 949 -28.34 22.93 -19.62
C ALA A 949 -29.65 22.50 -18.98
N TYR A 950 -30.56 22.00 -19.82
CA TYR A 950 -31.90 21.59 -19.38
C TYR A 950 -32.44 20.49 -20.28
N GLN A 951 -33.41 19.77 -19.74
CA GLN A 951 -34.13 18.77 -20.49
C GLN A 951 -35.46 19.34 -21.01
N LYS A 952 -35.65 19.28 -22.32
CA LYS A 952 -36.87 19.76 -22.98
C LYS A 952 -37.25 18.82 -24.12
N ASP A 953 -38.52 18.49 -24.22
CA ASP A 953 -39.13 17.70 -25.32
C ASP A 953 -38.37 16.38 -25.61
N GLY A 954 -37.89 15.67 -24.58
CA GLY A 954 -37.13 14.42 -24.69
C GLY A 954 -35.70 14.58 -25.17
N HIS A 955 -35.17 15.81 -25.15
CA HIS A 955 -33.79 16.11 -25.47
C HIS A 955 -33.10 16.83 -24.30
N ILE A 956 -31.84 16.54 -24.10
CA ILE A 956 -30.99 17.37 -23.26
C ILE A 956 -30.38 18.45 -24.15
N GLN A 957 -30.57 19.69 -23.77
CA GLN A 957 -30.07 20.86 -24.47
C GLN A 957 -28.98 21.54 -23.62
N ILE A 958 -27.84 21.79 -24.24
CA ILE A 958 -26.78 22.63 -23.70
C ILE A 958 -26.77 23.90 -24.52
N GLN A 959 -26.97 25.01 -23.86
CA GLN A 959 -27.06 26.32 -24.50
C GLN A 959 -25.91 27.22 -24.00
N VAL A 960 -25.22 27.82 -24.93
CA VAL A 960 -24.25 28.88 -24.69
C VAL A 960 -24.75 30.16 -25.37
N LYS A 961 -25.00 31.18 -24.57
CA LYS A 961 -25.51 32.46 -25.02
C LYS A 961 -24.50 33.54 -24.64
N ASP A 962 -24.18 34.36 -25.60
CA ASP A 962 -23.34 35.55 -25.45
C ASP A 962 -24.04 36.82 -25.89
N THR A 963 -23.59 37.95 -25.37
CA THR A 963 -24.05 39.29 -25.77
C THR A 963 -23.07 39.98 -26.71
N GLY A 964 -22.32 39.19 -27.44
CA GLY A 964 -21.23 39.68 -28.30
C GLY A 964 -21.73 40.32 -29.60
N GLN A 965 -20.82 40.40 -30.56
CA GLN A 965 -21.08 41.09 -31.83
C GLN A 965 -22.17 40.47 -32.72
N GLY A 966 -22.50 39.18 -32.45
CA GLY A 966 -23.47 38.43 -33.24
C GLY A 966 -23.00 38.17 -34.69
N MET A 967 -23.89 37.49 -35.43
CA MET A 967 -23.63 37.11 -36.84
C MET A 967 -24.78 37.54 -37.75
N THR A 968 -24.46 37.79 -39.02
CA THR A 968 -25.48 38.03 -40.05
C THR A 968 -26.15 36.73 -40.47
N ALA A 969 -27.37 36.81 -40.97
CA ALA A 969 -28.11 35.65 -41.48
C ALA A 969 -27.36 34.92 -42.61
N SER A 970 -26.63 35.67 -43.43
CA SER A 970 -25.82 35.06 -44.48
C SER A 970 -24.63 34.25 -43.90
N LYS A 971 -24.02 34.73 -42.81
CA LYS A 971 -22.93 34.03 -42.10
C LYS A 971 -23.40 32.78 -41.41
N ILE A 972 -24.58 32.82 -40.82
CA ILE A 972 -25.22 31.63 -40.21
C ILE A 972 -25.52 30.59 -41.30
N ALA A 973 -26.09 31.00 -42.44
CA ALA A 973 -26.38 30.10 -43.55
C ALA A 973 -25.12 29.46 -44.12
N GLU A 974 -24.01 30.23 -44.23
CA GLU A 974 -22.69 29.73 -44.62
C GLU A 974 -22.13 28.67 -43.66
N ILE A 975 -22.29 28.88 -42.34
CA ILE A 975 -21.82 27.97 -41.30
C ILE A 975 -22.67 26.69 -41.26
N THR A 976 -23.99 26.80 -41.50
CA THR A 976 -24.94 25.68 -41.41
C THR A 976 -25.14 24.90 -42.70
N SER A 977 -24.67 25.43 -43.88
CA SER A 977 -24.78 24.70 -45.15
C SER A 977 -23.73 23.59 -45.21
N LEU A 978 -24.19 22.36 -45.30
CA LEU A 978 -23.38 21.13 -45.46
C LEU A 978 -22.97 20.84 -46.93
N GLU A 979 -23.25 21.73 -47.89
CA GLU A 979 -22.91 21.50 -49.31
C GLU A 979 -21.46 21.90 -49.61
N ASP A 980 -20.72 20.96 -50.22
CA ASP A 980 -19.37 21.09 -50.74
C ASP A 980 -19.25 22.08 -51.91
N LYS A 981 -19.56 23.36 -51.72
CA LYS A 981 -19.28 24.39 -52.70
C LYS A 981 -18.32 25.43 -52.11
N ASP A 982 -17.12 25.46 -52.70
CA ASP A 982 -16.09 26.49 -52.64
C ASP A 982 -15.61 26.87 -51.25
N ILE A 983 -14.51 26.25 -50.86
CA ILE A 983 -13.70 26.63 -49.71
C ILE A 983 -13.10 28.00 -49.95
N ASP A 984 -13.81 29.02 -49.48
CA ASP A 984 -13.21 30.34 -49.42
C ASP A 984 -12.34 30.45 -48.15
N THR A 985 -11.08 30.77 -48.36
CA THR A 985 -9.91 30.63 -47.48
C THR A 985 -9.76 31.79 -46.49
N THR A 986 -10.80 32.13 -45.73
CA THR A 986 -10.63 33.03 -44.60
C THR A 986 -10.94 32.27 -43.29
N GLY A 987 -9.92 32.05 -42.51
CA GLY A 987 -9.79 31.16 -41.34
C GLY A 987 -10.80 31.28 -40.18
N SER A 988 -12.00 31.78 -40.41
CA SER A 988 -13.03 32.02 -39.38
C SER A 988 -14.09 30.89 -39.27
N ASN A 989 -14.21 30.00 -40.25
CA ASN A 989 -15.34 29.08 -40.37
C ASN A 989 -15.03 27.63 -39.87
N PHE A 990 -13.77 27.29 -39.70
CA PHE A 990 -13.35 25.94 -39.33
C PHE A 990 -13.89 25.48 -37.96
N GLY A 991 -13.90 26.39 -36.96
CA GLY A 991 -14.30 26.04 -35.59
C GLY A 991 -15.79 25.59 -35.49
N TYR A 992 -16.71 26.24 -36.14
CA TYR A 992 -18.12 25.87 -36.09
C TYR A 992 -18.43 24.59 -36.89
N ARG A 993 -17.78 24.41 -38.04
CA ARG A 993 -17.89 23.19 -38.84
C ARG A 993 -17.36 21.99 -38.09
N PHE A 994 -16.28 22.15 -37.36
CA PHE A 994 -15.72 21.17 -36.48
C PHE A 994 -16.68 20.76 -35.35
N ILE A 995 -17.31 21.72 -34.71
CA ILE A 995 -18.35 21.48 -33.68
C ILE A 995 -19.51 20.69 -34.28
N MET A 996 -20.00 21.08 -35.46
CA MET A 996 -21.12 20.41 -36.11
C MET A 996 -20.82 18.93 -36.40
N GLU A 997 -19.62 18.64 -36.91
CA GLU A 997 -19.18 17.27 -37.18
C GLU A 997 -19.06 16.43 -35.91
N LEU A 998 -18.49 16.98 -34.84
CA LEU A 998 -18.37 16.28 -33.57
C LEU A 998 -19.73 16.03 -32.90
N VAL A 999 -20.62 17.01 -32.94
CA VAL A 999 -21.98 16.87 -32.39
C VAL A 999 -22.78 15.84 -33.18
N GLN A 1000 -22.68 15.83 -34.52
CA GLN A 1000 -23.29 14.81 -35.35
C GLN A 1000 -22.80 13.38 -35.01
N LYS A 1001 -21.52 13.23 -34.74
CA LYS A 1001 -20.97 11.93 -34.28
C LYS A 1001 -21.52 11.52 -32.92
N LEU A 1002 -21.77 12.45 -32.03
CA LEU A 1002 -22.43 12.20 -30.75
C LEU A 1002 -23.93 11.93 -30.90
N ASN A 1003 -24.50 11.96 -32.14
CA ASN A 1003 -25.93 11.89 -32.47
C ASN A 1003 -26.73 13.06 -31.90
N GLY A 1004 -26.13 14.22 -31.90
CA GLY A 1004 -26.75 15.49 -31.49
C GLY A 1004 -27.01 16.41 -32.70
N GLU A 1005 -27.71 17.52 -32.43
CA GLU A 1005 -28.00 18.58 -33.39
C GLU A 1005 -27.51 19.93 -32.82
N VAL A 1006 -27.09 20.85 -33.72
CA VAL A 1006 -26.67 22.19 -33.34
C VAL A 1006 -27.61 23.21 -33.95
N GLY A 1007 -28.18 24.07 -33.10
CA GLY A 1007 -28.94 25.24 -33.50
C GLY A 1007 -28.20 26.52 -33.17
N ILE A 1008 -28.19 27.47 -34.10
CA ILE A 1008 -27.55 28.80 -33.91
C ILE A 1008 -28.61 29.87 -34.15
N ASP A 1009 -28.81 30.72 -33.14
CA ASP A 1009 -29.62 31.94 -33.25
C ASP A 1009 -28.74 33.14 -32.94
N SER A 1010 -28.58 34.02 -33.90
CA SER A 1010 -27.68 35.18 -33.77
C SER A 1010 -28.13 36.31 -34.66
N ALA A 1011 -27.92 37.52 -34.17
CA ALA A 1011 -28.15 38.73 -34.96
C ALA A 1011 -27.05 39.77 -34.66
N PRO A 1012 -26.65 40.59 -35.65
CA PRO A 1012 -25.61 41.59 -35.44
C PRO A 1012 -25.90 42.52 -34.25
N ALA A 1013 -24.91 42.69 -33.40
CA ALA A 1013 -24.96 43.49 -32.15
C ALA A 1013 -25.99 43.00 -31.09
N LYS A 1014 -26.55 41.80 -31.22
CA LYS A 1014 -27.46 41.18 -30.24
C LYS A 1014 -26.92 39.94 -29.60
N GLY A 1015 -25.69 39.54 -29.95
CA GLY A 1015 -25.06 38.34 -29.45
C GLY A 1015 -25.41 37.10 -30.23
N THR A 1016 -24.95 35.95 -29.73
CA THR A 1016 -25.20 34.62 -30.31
C THR A 1016 -25.71 33.66 -29.24
N THR A 1017 -26.66 32.84 -29.63
CA THR A 1017 -27.08 31.70 -28.83
C THR A 1017 -26.85 30.43 -29.64
N VAL A 1018 -26.01 29.54 -29.13
CA VAL A 1018 -25.80 28.23 -29.71
C VAL A 1018 -26.40 27.17 -28.79
N VAL A 1019 -27.22 26.32 -29.35
CA VAL A 1019 -27.89 25.23 -28.63
C VAL A 1019 -27.45 23.91 -29.23
N VAL A 1020 -26.91 23.05 -28.41
CA VAL A 1020 -26.59 21.67 -28.78
C VAL A 1020 -27.57 20.75 -28.11
N SER A 1021 -28.28 19.96 -28.90
CA SER A 1021 -29.34 19.07 -28.37
C SER A 1021 -29.01 17.59 -28.63
N PHE A 1022 -29.21 16.80 -27.60
CA PHE A 1022 -28.98 15.35 -27.61
C PHE A 1022 -30.28 14.66 -27.20
N LYS A 1023 -30.62 13.59 -27.92
CA LYS A 1023 -31.77 12.79 -27.57
C LYS A 1023 -31.47 11.93 -26.35
N VAL A 1024 -32.36 11.96 -25.36
CA VAL A 1024 -32.23 11.19 -24.12
C VAL A 1024 -32.56 9.74 -24.32
#